data_84b40fa3993247b6ba1ea9dc10f1d6f1
#
_entry.id   84b40fa3993247b6ba1ea9dc10f1d6f1
#
_cell.length_a   1.000
_cell.length_b   1.000
_cell.length_c   1.000
_cell.angle_alpha   90.00
_cell.angle_beta   90.00
_cell.angle_gamma   90.00
#
_symmetry.space_group_name_H-M   'P 1'
#
loop_
_entity.id
_entity.type
_entity.pdbx_description
1 polymer ?
#
loop_
_entity_poly.entity_id
_entity_poly.type
_entity_poly.pdbx_seq_one_letter_code
_entity_poly.pdbx_strand_id
1 'polypeptide(L)'
;MVSGGHHHRSATKSGHKAFKSRHATKGQLAKQNKGKIEKTKGVRQSPAQTLKSKLDRRNQARQKQIQKAIERAKEDRIFDGRNGAPRIVAVVPLCADTYSETVLNHLNVALDMETQKYPNGVHTTTVERFKQKIQYVIPERKLLPVLDACKYADFIFFILSATQEVDDIGESLLRAIEWQGVSTIFSLVQNLNSVEPAKRRPDVKKSLLSFMNHFFAEEDKIYAVDTPTEALNAIRSVCTQHPKGVLWRDARSYMLASEISWDETENKAYVTGTVRGKALKADRLVQLQDGGVYQVEKVVSLPNESHRSDAMDISAVIDAPTQDQDVLEQVPEEAPMEEEEALSVPDTRRGVLLDDHHYFDDDEIDGIEPEPIRKRKLPPGTSEMQAKWIVDSDTDDSDFEETDEVEELMEAELEPEEDDRMDADEDMDDATTTFGTTKSEMFLDLSPEEEAKAIAEFRQRKKEAEDDLEFPDEFELRPEETARERLHRYRGLKDFRTSPWETSEDVPFQPKKWDSLARIDNYKATKLRVQREALVGGVPTGSKVRVYLRDVPKQLATGPYDEYNTRITGLFSLLRHEYKKAVVNYSITLSNDYEGPPIKSKDTLILQCGSRRWKVQPLFSQGGATKNNVHKYEKFLQPGRTCVATLIGEVVFGNVPVLWWKQHPSGNLELVGTGSFLNTDHERVIAKRRILTGHPYKIHKKVVTVRYMFFNAEDVSWFKALPLHTKRGRSGFIKESLGTHGYFKATFDAKLNPQDTICVYLYKRCFPSEAEEFHLQ
;
A
#
# COMPACT_ATOMS: atom_id res chain seq x y z
N MET A 1 -22.16 67.84 9.35
CA MET A 1 -22.59 66.60 8.68
C MET A 1 -21.59 65.52 9.10
N VAL A 2 -21.99 64.65 10.04
CA VAL A 2 -21.15 63.57 10.55
C VAL A 2 -21.55 62.30 9.83
N SER A 3 -20.65 61.78 9.00
CA SER A 3 -20.85 60.49 8.30
C SER A 3 -20.78 59.36 9.31
N GLY A 4 -21.93 58.72 9.53
CA GLY A 4 -22.00 57.53 10.38
C GLY A 4 -21.30 56.36 9.70
N GLY A 5 -20.18 55.94 10.27
CA GLY A 5 -19.48 54.72 9.87
C GLY A 5 -20.35 53.48 10.16
N HIS A 6 -20.69 52.73 9.12
CA HIS A 6 -21.31 51.44 9.29
C HIS A 6 -20.31 50.48 9.96
N HIS A 7 -20.51 50.23 11.26
CA HIS A 7 -19.85 49.14 11.94
C HIS A 7 -20.49 47.81 11.46
N HIS A 8 -19.78 47.07 10.61
CA HIS A 8 -20.05 45.65 10.42
C HIS A 8 -19.86 44.92 11.74
N ARG A 9 -20.93 44.78 12.51
CA ARG A 9 -20.98 43.75 13.54
C ARG A 9 -20.90 42.42 12.81
N SER A 10 -19.85 41.69 13.02
CA SER A 10 -19.81 40.26 12.70
C SER A 10 -20.88 39.57 13.57
N ALA A 11 -22.12 39.60 13.09
CA ALA A 11 -23.16 38.75 13.64
C ALA A 11 -22.80 37.33 13.23
N THR A 12 -22.05 36.61 14.04
CA THR A 12 -22.08 35.19 14.06
C THR A 12 -23.53 34.82 14.35
N LYS A 13 -24.30 34.52 13.28
CA LYS A 13 -25.61 33.91 13.43
C LYS A 13 -25.33 32.54 14.03
N SER A 14 -25.36 32.41 15.36
CA SER A 14 -25.37 31.11 15.99
C SER A 14 -26.65 30.42 15.54
N GLY A 15 -26.55 29.50 14.59
CA GLY A 15 -27.69 28.69 14.12
C GLY A 15 -28.22 27.73 15.18
N HIS A 16 -27.59 27.70 16.34
CA HIS A 16 -28.01 26.89 17.46
C HIS A 16 -29.15 27.58 18.22
N LYS A 17 -30.32 26.99 18.17
CA LYS A 17 -31.43 27.35 19.06
C LYS A 17 -30.94 27.25 20.48
N ALA A 18 -31.07 28.34 21.26
CA ALA A 18 -30.71 28.30 22.66
C ALA A 18 -31.46 27.17 23.36
N PHE A 19 -30.72 26.45 24.21
CA PHE A 19 -31.25 25.34 25.03
C PHE A 19 -32.57 25.76 25.69
N LYS A 20 -33.61 24.97 25.43
CA LYS A 20 -34.89 25.13 26.07
C LYS A 20 -34.89 24.31 27.37
N SER A 21 -34.91 24.97 28.53
CA SER A 21 -35.15 24.26 29.77
C SER A 21 -36.56 23.68 29.78
N ARG A 22 -36.78 22.50 30.40
CA ARG A 22 -38.10 21.85 30.51
C ARG A 22 -39.15 22.73 31.24
N HIS A 23 -38.70 23.73 31.98
CA HIS A 23 -39.54 24.51 32.91
C HIS A 23 -39.57 26.01 32.64
N ALA A 24 -38.90 26.54 31.61
CA ALA A 24 -38.92 27.95 31.32
C ALA A 24 -38.94 28.24 29.81
N THR A 25 -39.71 29.23 29.42
CA THR A 25 -39.73 29.72 28.01
C THR A 25 -38.48 30.55 27.68
N LYS A 26 -38.10 30.60 26.43
CA LYS A 26 -36.95 31.39 25.92
C LYS A 26 -36.99 32.83 26.37
N GLY A 27 -38.18 33.45 26.44
CA GLY A 27 -38.41 34.80 26.94
C GLY A 27 -38.19 34.98 28.42
N GLN A 28 -38.57 33.99 29.23
CA GLN A 28 -38.34 33.98 30.69
C GLN A 28 -36.85 33.82 31.01
N LEU A 29 -36.16 32.93 30.31
CA LEU A 29 -34.70 32.77 30.44
C LEU A 29 -33.93 34.03 30.02
N ALA A 30 -34.34 34.70 28.96
CA ALA A 30 -33.74 35.94 28.51
C ALA A 30 -33.96 37.08 29.51
N LYS A 31 -35.16 37.15 30.17
CA LYS A 31 -35.46 38.13 31.23
C LYS A 31 -34.66 37.82 32.50
N GLN A 32 -34.55 36.55 32.90
CA GLN A 32 -33.77 36.12 34.07
C GLN A 32 -32.29 36.43 33.96
N ASN A 33 -31.72 36.23 32.79
CA ASN A 33 -30.30 36.43 32.53
C ASN A 33 -29.97 37.84 32.03
N LYS A 34 -30.91 38.78 32.05
CA LYS A 34 -30.70 40.20 31.62
C LYS A 34 -29.95 40.28 30.26
N GLY A 35 -30.24 39.35 29.34
CA GLY A 35 -29.55 39.28 28.02
C GLY A 35 -28.13 38.72 28.07
N LYS A 36 -27.60 38.28 29.19
CA LYS A 36 -26.34 37.54 29.29
C LYS A 36 -26.67 36.04 29.30
N ILE A 37 -26.10 35.30 28.32
CA ILE A 37 -26.11 33.87 28.35
C ILE A 37 -25.10 33.45 29.42
N GLU A 38 -25.56 32.88 30.54
CA GLU A 38 -24.65 32.22 31.46
C GLU A 38 -24.00 31.05 30.72
N LYS A 39 -22.69 31.09 30.64
CA LYS A 39 -21.91 29.94 30.18
C LYS A 39 -22.17 28.84 31.18
N THR A 40 -22.93 27.81 30.79
CA THR A 40 -23.13 26.59 31.60
C THR A 40 -21.74 26.06 31.94
N LYS A 41 -21.42 26.08 33.24
CA LYS A 41 -20.24 25.42 33.77
C LYS A 41 -20.36 23.92 33.46
N GLY A 42 -19.75 23.46 32.39
CA GLY A 42 -19.80 22.05 32.03
C GLY A 42 -19.62 21.75 30.53
N VAL A 43 -19.90 22.69 29.65
CA VAL A 43 -19.55 22.48 28.23
C VAL A 43 -18.06 22.75 28.08
N ARG A 44 -17.26 21.69 28.10
CA ARG A 44 -15.87 21.76 27.67
C ARG A 44 -15.86 22.25 26.23
N GLN A 45 -15.45 23.50 25.99
CA GLN A 45 -15.09 23.93 24.66
C GLN A 45 -13.91 23.05 24.25
N SER A 46 -14.05 22.26 23.18
CA SER A 46 -12.89 21.55 22.64
C SER A 46 -11.82 22.59 22.29
N PRO A 47 -10.54 22.31 22.55
CA PRO A 47 -9.44 23.23 22.23
C PRO A 47 -9.44 23.69 20.77
N ALA A 48 -9.99 22.89 19.86
CA ALA A 48 -10.14 23.21 18.45
C ALA A 48 -11.16 24.32 18.16
N GLN A 49 -12.10 24.60 19.05
CA GLN A 49 -13.12 25.65 18.87
C GLN A 49 -12.68 27.04 19.40
N THR A 50 -11.54 27.13 20.07
CA THR A 50 -10.96 28.44 20.36
C THR A 50 -10.41 29.01 19.07
N LEU A 51 -11.11 30.00 18.50
CA LEU A 51 -10.62 30.77 17.36
C LEU A 51 -9.28 31.43 17.72
N LYS A 52 -8.20 30.74 17.33
CA LYS A 52 -6.84 31.24 17.54
C LYS A 52 -6.68 32.55 16.79
N SER A 53 -6.16 33.58 17.45
CA SER A 53 -5.90 34.85 16.80
C SER A 53 -4.91 34.67 15.64
N LYS A 54 -4.92 35.56 14.64
CA LYS A 54 -3.94 35.54 13.55
C LYS A 54 -2.50 35.55 14.08
N LEU A 55 -2.26 36.23 15.20
CA LEU A 55 -0.97 36.28 15.87
C LEU A 55 -0.60 34.91 16.46
N ASP A 56 -1.53 34.22 17.14
CA ASP A 56 -1.28 32.90 17.74
C ASP A 56 -0.99 31.87 16.68
N ARG A 57 -1.72 31.88 15.55
CA ARG A 57 -1.44 31.00 14.41
C ARG A 57 -0.03 31.23 13.84
N ARG A 58 0.38 32.52 13.72
CA ARG A 58 1.72 32.85 13.24
C ARG A 58 2.80 32.41 14.25
N ASN A 59 2.58 32.61 15.53
CA ASN A 59 3.50 32.18 16.58
C ASN A 59 3.62 30.62 16.62
N GLN A 60 2.52 29.90 16.49
CA GLN A 60 2.55 28.44 16.41
C GLN A 60 3.29 27.96 15.17
N ALA A 61 3.05 28.56 13.99
CA ALA A 61 3.79 28.22 12.79
C ALA A 61 5.30 28.45 12.97
N ARG A 62 5.68 29.58 13.59
CA ARG A 62 7.08 29.88 13.92
C ARG A 62 7.68 28.90 14.92
N GLN A 63 6.94 28.53 15.98
CA GLN A 63 7.37 27.51 16.93
C GLN A 63 7.57 26.14 16.26
N LYS A 64 6.64 25.71 15.40
CA LYS A 64 6.79 24.47 14.62
C LYS A 64 8.02 24.52 13.71
N GLN A 65 8.31 25.65 13.09
CA GLN A 65 9.53 25.81 12.27
C GLN A 65 10.79 25.71 13.11
N ILE A 66 10.82 26.36 14.29
CA ILE A 66 11.94 26.28 15.21
C ILE A 66 12.15 24.85 15.72
N GLN A 67 11.07 24.17 16.11
CA GLN A 67 11.14 22.77 16.53
C GLN A 67 11.71 21.86 15.43
N LYS A 68 11.20 22.01 14.20
CA LYS A 68 11.75 21.26 13.05
C LYS A 68 13.23 21.58 12.79
N ALA A 69 13.64 22.83 12.95
CA ALA A 69 15.05 23.20 12.82
C ALA A 69 15.94 22.58 13.91
N ILE A 70 15.45 22.54 15.16
CA ILE A 70 16.16 21.89 16.28
C ILE A 70 16.25 20.38 16.07
N GLU A 71 15.17 19.73 15.61
CA GLU A 71 15.16 18.31 15.30
C GLU A 71 16.17 17.99 14.19
N ARG A 72 16.16 18.74 13.10
CA ARG A 72 17.16 18.60 12.02
C ARG A 72 18.59 18.78 12.54
N ALA A 73 18.84 19.80 13.35
CA ALA A 73 20.17 20.03 13.92
C ALA A 73 20.62 18.88 14.85
N LYS A 74 19.69 18.21 15.53
CA LYS A 74 20.01 17.00 16.32
C LYS A 74 20.37 15.81 15.41
N GLU A 75 19.61 15.63 14.33
CA GLU A 75 19.86 14.58 13.32
C GLU A 75 21.22 14.81 12.62
N ASP A 76 21.57 16.05 12.30
CA ASP A 76 22.87 16.38 11.70
C ASP A 76 24.05 16.05 12.60
N ARG A 77 23.92 16.29 13.92
CA ARG A 77 24.98 15.98 14.90
C ARG A 77 25.39 14.52 14.94
N ILE A 78 24.52 13.59 14.50
CA ILE A 78 24.84 12.16 14.42
C ILE A 78 26.00 11.90 13.45
N PHE A 79 26.11 12.69 12.40
CA PHE A 79 27.12 12.57 11.35
C PHE A 79 28.40 13.38 11.64
N ASP A 80 28.36 14.28 12.62
CA ASP A 80 29.45 15.23 12.85
C ASP A 80 30.67 14.60 13.50
N GLY A 81 31.84 14.99 12.99
CA GLY A 81 33.13 14.63 13.54
C GLY A 81 33.69 13.29 13.08
N ARG A 82 34.95 13.02 13.42
CA ARG A 82 35.64 11.78 13.06
C ARG A 82 35.00 10.53 13.64
N ASN A 83 34.27 10.66 14.73
CA ASN A 83 33.58 9.56 15.42
C ASN A 83 32.08 9.52 15.10
N GLY A 84 31.60 10.39 14.22
CA GLY A 84 30.21 10.40 13.76
C GLY A 84 29.85 9.12 13.02
N ALA A 85 28.54 8.88 12.94
CA ALA A 85 28.01 7.77 12.18
C ALA A 85 28.35 7.92 10.68
N PRO A 86 28.74 6.84 9.98
CA PRO A 86 29.08 6.92 8.57
C PRO A 86 27.83 7.28 7.73
N ARG A 87 27.99 8.12 6.72
CA ARG A 87 26.93 8.39 5.72
C ARG A 87 26.84 7.24 4.75
N ILE A 88 25.68 6.65 4.60
CA ILE A 88 25.48 5.46 3.75
C ILE A 88 25.12 5.94 2.33
N VAL A 89 25.92 5.55 1.36
CA VAL A 89 25.75 5.89 -0.05
C VAL A 89 25.58 4.62 -0.89
N ALA A 90 24.40 4.41 -1.48
CA ALA A 90 24.18 3.33 -2.42
C ALA A 90 24.68 3.77 -3.82
N VAL A 91 25.44 2.93 -4.47
CA VAL A 91 26.02 3.21 -5.80
C VAL A 91 25.34 2.31 -6.84
N VAL A 92 24.54 2.92 -7.71
CA VAL A 92 23.65 2.20 -8.64
C VAL A 92 24.04 2.53 -10.10
N PRO A 93 24.68 1.61 -10.82
CA PRO A 93 24.94 1.76 -12.25
C PRO A 93 23.66 1.53 -13.06
N LEU A 94 23.26 2.51 -13.88
CA LEU A 94 22.06 2.44 -14.71
C LEU A 94 22.31 1.93 -16.13
N CYS A 95 23.52 2.14 -16.67
CA CYS A 95 23.91 1.70 -18.00
C CYS A 95 24.83 0.48 -17.94
N ALA A 96 24.90 -0.28 -19.02
CA ALA A 96 25.73 -1.48 -19.08
C ALA A 96 27.23 -1.18 -19.13
N ASP A 97 27.62 -0.01 -19.63
CA ASP A 97 29.02 0.47 -19.78
C ASP A 97 29.52 1.23 -18.54
N THR A 98 28.73 1.34 -17.49
CA THR A 98 29.10 2.06 -16.28
C THR A 98 29.56 1.11 -15.17
N TYR A 99 30.65 1.49 -14.49
CA TYR A 99 31.25 0.69 -13.43
C TYR A 99 31.37 1.50 -12.16
N SER A 100 30.81 0.99 -11.07
CA SER A 100 30.85 1.63 -9.76
C SER A 100 32.30 1.86 -9.27
N GLU A 101 33.21 0.90 -9.53
CA GLU A 101 34.60 0.99 -9.13
C GLU A 101 35.32 2.18 -9.79
N THR A 102 35.13 2.40 -11.08
CA THR A 102 35.77 3.51 -11.81
C THR A 102 35.28 4.85 -11.30
N VAL A 103 33.98 4.99 -11.02
CA VAL A 103 33.40 6.22 -10.48
C VAL A 103 33.97 6.50 -9.10
N LEU A 104 33.99 5.51 -8.19
CA LEU A 104 34.55 5.69 -6.84
C LEU A 104 36.06 6.02 -6.87
N ASN A 105 36.82 5.44 -7.78
CA ASN A 105 38.23 5.79 -7.96
C ASN A 105 38.41 7.22 -8.47
N HIS A 106 37.57 7.71 -9.38
CA HIS A 106 37.60 9.12 -9.77
C HIS A 106 37.27 10.06 -8.61
N LEU A 107 36.33 9.66 -7.74
CA LEU A 107 36.03 10.42 -6.52
C LEU A 107 37.21 10.41 -5.55
N ASN A 108 37.92 9.29 -5.39
CA ASN A 108 39.12 9.20 -4.54
C ASN A 108 40.26 10.08 -5.09
N VAL A 109 40.51 10.04 -6.40
CA VAL A 109 41.51 10.90 -7.05
C VAL A 109 41.18 12.40 -6.82
N ALA A 110 39.90 12.78 -6.87
CA ALA A 110 39.48 14.15 -6.57
C ALA A 110 39.68 14.57 -5.08
N LEU A 111 39.82 13.57 -4.20
CA LEU A 111 40.14 13.77 -2.77
C LEU A 111 41.63 13.63 -2.43
N ASP A 112 42.48 13.46 -3.43
CA ASP A 112 43.90 13.14 -3.27
C ASP A 112 44.15 11.83 -2.51
N MET A 113 43.25 10.85 -2.64
CA MET A 113 43.33 9.51 -2.03
C MET A 113 43.79 8.47 -3.04
N GLU A 114 44.39 7.38 -2.55
CA GLU A 114 44.80 6.27 -3.41
C GLU A 114 43.61 5.54 -4.01
N THR A 115 43.80 5.03 -5.21
CA THR A 115 42.82 4.18 -5.89
C THR A 115 42.75 2.81 -5.20
N GLN A 116 41.57 2.32 -4.99
CA GLN A 116 41.28 1.04 -4.31
C GLN A 116 40.39 0.17 -5.18
N LYS A 117 40.43 -1.13 -4.93
CA LYS A 117 39.44 -2.04 -5.52
C LYS A 117 38.14 -1.98 -4.70
N TYR A 118 37.05 -1.86 -5.39
CA TYR A 118 35.71 -1.81 -4.81
C TYR A 118 34.84 -2.96 -5.34
N PRO A 119 35.03 -4.21 -4.81
CA PRO A 119 34.12 -5.30 -5.14
C PRO A 119 32.69 -4.98 -4.63
N ASN A 120 31.70 -5.74 -5.10
CA ASN A 120 30.36 -5.62 -4.60
C ASN A 120 30.35 -5.85 -3.08
N GLY A 121 29.55 -5.06 -2.35
CA GLY A 121 29.47 -5.14 -0.89
C GLY A 121 29.49 -3.77 -0.22
N VAL A 122 29.96 -3.72 1.02
CA VAL A 122 29.97 -2.52 1.86
C VAL A 122 31.39 -2.08 2.15
N HIS A 123 31.74 -0.85 1.73
CA HIS A 123 33.07 -0.28 1.90
C HIS A 123 33.02 1.01 2.68
N THR A 124 33.82 1.14 3.74
CA THR A 124 33.88 2.35 4.55
C THR A 124 35.15 3.14 4.23
N THR A 125 34.97 4.40 3.86
CA THR A 125 36.05 5.35 3.53
C THR A 125 35.96 6.57 4.45
N THR A 126 37.08 7.01 5.00
CA THR A 126 37.14 8.22 5.80
C THR A 126 37.63 9.37 4.95
N VAL A 127 36.83 10.41 4.82
CA VAL A 127 37.18 11.63 4.09
C VAL A 127 37.76 12.64 5.06
N GLU A 128 39.10 12.69 5.14
CA GLU A 128 39.80 13.56 6.11
C GLU A 128 39.51 15.03 5.90
N ARG A 129 39.37 15.48 4.64
CA ARG A 129 39.09 16.86 4.27
C ARG A 129 37.79 17.40 4.89
N PHE A 130 36.77 16.56 5.01
CA PHE A 130 35.47 16.91 5.62
C PHE A 130 35.29 16.32 7.01
N LYS A 131 36.25 15.54 7.52
CA LYS A 131 36.19 14.86 8.83
C LYS A 131 34.95 13.97 8.98
N GLN A 132 34.52 13.31 7.91
CA GLN A 132 33.34 12.46 7.89
C GLN A 132 33.68 11.06 7.34
N LYS A 133 32.89 10.08 7.75
CA LYS A 133 32.98 8.72 7.23
C LYS A 133 31.85 8.48 6.21
N ILE A 134 32.20 7.90 5.08
CA ILE A 134 31.24 7.49 4.04
C ILE A 134 31.30 5.97 3.94
N GLN A 135 30.15 5.35 3.90
CA GLN A 135 29.98 3.92 3.71
C GLN A 135 29.31 3.69 2.36
N TYR A 136 30.11 3.26 1.37
CA TYR A 136 29.63 2.91 0.05
C TYR A 136 29.03 1.52 0.05
N VAL A 137 27.82 1.39 -0.47
CA VAL A 137 27.12 0.14 -0.66
C VAL A 137 27.02 -0.11 -2.16
N ILE A 138 27.69 -1.15 -2.64
CA ILE A 138 27.78 -1.48 -4.05
C ILE A 138 27.03 -2.80 -4.28
N PRO A 139 25.74 -2.74 -4.70
CA PRO A 139 24.96 -3.93 -5.00
C PRO A 139 25.35 -4.52 -6.36
N GLU A 140 25.07 -5.80 -6.53
CA GLU A 140 25.02 -6.37 -7.89
C GLU A 140 23.93 -5.66 -8.69
N ARG A 141 24.15 -5.49 -10.00
CA ARG A 141 23.18 -4.88 -10.90
C ARG A 141 22.00 -5.80 -11.18
N LYS A 142 21.29 -6.16 -10.12
CA LYS A 142 20.04 -6.93 -10.12
C LYS A 142 18.98 -6.17 -9.35
N LEU A 143 17.72 -6.39 -9.67
CA LEU A 143 16.60 -5.62 -9.09
C LEU A 143 16.57 -5.67 -7.56
N LEU A 144 16.52 -6.86 -6.97
CA LEU A 144 16.35 -7.00 -5.52
C LEU A 144 17.56 -6.51 -4.70
N PRO A 145 18.84 -6.85 -5.03
CA PRO A 145 19.99 -6.32 -4.31
C PRO A 145 20.09 -4.79 -4.35
N VAL A 146 19.75 -4.17 -5.50
CA VAL A 146 19.74 -2.70 -5.62
C VAL A 146 18.66 -2.08 -4.74
N LEU A 147 17.43 -2.61 -4.78
CA LEU A 147 16.35 -2.15 -3.92
C LEU A 147 16.72 -2.28 -2.44
N ASP A 148 17.39 -3.36 -2.07
CA ASP A 148 17.80 -3.60 -0.69
C ASP A 148 18.91 -2.64 -0.23
N ALA A 149 19.89 -2.34 -1.08
CA ALA A 149 20.88 -1.30 -0.81
C ALA A 149 20.21 0.07 -0.60
N CYS A 150 19.23 0.42 -1.43
CA CYS A 150 18.51 1.70 -1.35
C CYS A 150 17.66 1.83 -0.07
N LYS A 151 17.22 0.73 0.56
CA LYS A 151 16.49 0.78 1.83
C LYS A 151 17.29 1.38 2.98
N TYR A 152 18.61 1.16 2.99
CA TYR A 152 19.50 1.64 4.06
C TYR A 152 20.17 2.97 3.72
N ALA A 153 20.25 3.32 2.43
CA ALA A 153 21.01 4.45 1.94
C ALA A 153 20.48 5.81 2.41
N ASP A 154 21.38 6.67 2.88
CA ASP A 154 21.13 8.09 3.13
C ASP A 154 21.18 8.88 1.82
N PHE A 155 22.05 8.46 0.90
CA PHE A 155 22.24 9.05 -0.43
C PHE A 155 22.31 7.93 -1.48
N ILE A 156 21.80 8.21 -2.67
CA ILE A 156 21.87 7.29 -3.79
C ILE A 156 22.64 7.95 -4.93
N PHE A 157 23.69 7.30 -5.40
CA PHE A 157 24.44 7.67 -6.60
C PHE A 157 23.91 6.89 -7.79
N PHE A 158 23.21 7.55 -8.70
CA PHE A 158 22.87 6.99 -9.98
C PHE A 158 24.01 7.28 -10.97
N ILE A 159 24.57 6.23 -11.56
CA ILE A 159 25.65 6.35 -12.53
C ILE A 159 25.04 6.23 -13.93
N LEU A 160 25.15 7.31 -14.69
CA LEU A 160 24.73 7.43 -16.08
C LEU A 160 25.94 7.41 -17.01
N SER A 161 25.76 6.94 -18.23
CA SER A 161 26.74 7.05 -19.29
C SER A 161 26.45 8.25 -20.20
N ALA A 162 27.49 8.91 -20.68
CA ALA A 162 27.37 9.92 -21.73
C ALA A 162 27.33 9.32 -23.14
N THR A 163 27.66 8.03 -23.28
CA THR A 163 27.80 7.32 -24.55
C THR A 163 26.70 6.33 -24.85
N GLN A 164 26.09 5.75 -23.81
CA GLN A 164 25.00 4.78 -23.93
C GLN A 164 23.75 5.27 -23.21
N GLU A 165 22.60 4.95 -23.77
CA GLU A 165 21.31 5.19 -23.12
C GLU A 165 21.08 4.19 -21.97
N VAL A 166 20.17 4.53 -21.08
CA VAL A 166 19.75 3.65 -20.00
C VAL A 166 19.00 2.46 -20.59
N ASP A 167 19.41 1.25 -20.24
CA ASP A 167 18.77 0.02 -20.69
C ASP A 167 17.50 -0.31 -19.89
N ASP A 168 16.72 -1.29 -20.37
CA ASP A 168 15.45 -1.70 -19.75
C ASP A 168 15.61 -2.09 -18.27
N ILE A 169 16.76 -2.68 -17.90
CA ILE A 169 17.07 -3.01 -16.51
C ILE A 169 17.25 -1.73 -15.71
N GLY A 170 17.99 -0.74 -16.23
CA GLY A 170 18.20 0.55 -15.57
C GLY A 170 16.90 1.31 -15.38
N GLU A 171 16.03 1.30 -16.37
CA GLU A 171 14.71 1.96 -16.28
C GLU A 171 13.81 1.26 -15.25
N SER A 172 13.76 -0.06 -15.26
CA SER A 172 13.01 -0.83 -14.25
C SER A 172 13.51 -0.59 -12.84
N LEU A 173 14.84 -0.43 -12.66
CA LEU A 173 15.44 -0.04 -11.38
C LEU A 173 15.00 1.35 -10.94
N LEU A 174 15.06 2.35 -11.84
CA LEU A 174 14.62 3.72 -11.51
C LEU A 174 13.17 3.77 -11.05
N ARG A 175 12.26 3.13 -11.78
CA ARG A 175 10.83 3.05 -11.44
C ARG A 175 10.61 2.37 -10.09
N ALA A 176 11.27 1.24 -9.87
CA ALA A 176 11.13 0.49 -8.62
C ALA A 176 11.64 1.28 -7.40
N ILE A 177 12.78 1.99 -7.57
CA ILE A 177 13.38 2.83 -6.54
C ILE A 177 12.49 4.04 -6.24
N GLU A 178 11.94 4.70 -7.27
CA GLU A 178 10.99 5.81 -7.12
C GLU A 178 9.81 5.41 -6.23
N TRP A 179 9.16 4.29 -6.54
CA TRP A 179 8.00 3.82 -5.80
C TRP A 179 8.32 3.24 -4.41
N GLN A 180 9.52 2.70 -4.21
CA GLN A 180 9.97 2.28 -2.87
C GLN A 180 10.11 3.47 -1.91
N GLY A 181 10.34 4.66 -2.46
CA GLY A 181 10.69 5.86 -1.73
C GLY A 181 12.19 5.94 -1.45
N VAL A 182 12.76 7.05 -1.81
CA VAL A 182 14.19 7.31 -1.74
C VAL A 182 14.52 8.50 -0.85
N SER A 183 15.76 8.50 -0.33
CA SER A 183 16.34 9.64 0.34
C SER A 183 16.90 10.62 -0.71
N THR A 184 18.03 11.26 -0.46
CA THR A 184 18.63 12.23 -1.37
C THR A 184 19.37 11.54 -2.51
N ILE A 185 19.19 12.02 -3.71
CA ILE A 185 19.74 11.46 -4.95
C ILE A 185 20.84 12.36 -5.48
N PHE A 186 21.84 11.73 -6.12
CA PHE A 186 22.87 12.39 -6.90
C PHE A 186 23.08 11.64 -8.20
N SER A 187 22.95 12.32 -9.34
CA SER A 187 23.25 11.76 -10.64
C SER A 187 24.69 12.07 -11.04
N LEU A 188 25.45 11.02 -11.31
CA LEU A 188 26.84 11.05 -11.72
C LEU A 188 26.94 10.60 -13.17
N VAL A 189 27.69 11.33 -14.00
CA VAL A 189 27.91 10.98 -15.40
C VAL A 189 29.34 10.54 -15.62
N GLN A 190 29.49 9.38 -16.22
CA GLN A 190 30.76 8.78 -16.66
C GLN A 190 30.91 8.89 -18.17
N ASN A 191 32.15 8.84 -18.68
CA ASN A 191 32.49 8.86 -20.09
C ASN A 191 32.12 10.16 -20.85
N LEU A 192 31.96 11.29 -20.14
CA LEU A 192 31.63 12.57 -20.77
C LEU A 192 32.78 13.07 -21.67
N ASN A 193 34.03 12.74 -21.33
CA ASN A 193 35.20 13.12 -22.12
C ASN A 193 35.24 12.42 -23.47
N SER A 194 34.59 11.27 -23.62
CA SER A 194 34.50 10.52 -24.89
C SER A 194 33.56 11.17 -25.91
N VAL A 195 32.73 12.15 -25.47
CA VAL A 195 31.78 12.84 -26.36
C VAL A 195 32.52 13.88 -27.20
N GLU A 196 32.52 13.67 -28.51
CA GLU A 196 33.06 14.61 -29.51
C GLU A 196 31.93 15.21 -30.37
N PRO A 197 31.93 16.51 -30.68
CA PRO A 197 32.85 17.56 -30.23
C PRO A 197 32.51 18.04 -28.79
N ALA A 198 33.52 18.59 -28.11
CA ALA A 198 33.37 19.05 -26.71
C ALA A 198 32.20 20.04 -26.47
N LYS A 199 31.77 20.76 -27.51
CA LYS A 199 30.61 21.67 -27.46
C LYS A 199 29.28 20.97 -27.17
N ARG A 200 29.16 19.66 -27.45
CA ARG A 200 27.95 18.86 -27.20
C ARG A 200 27.85 18.38 -25.74
N ARG A 201 28.95 18.38 -24.99
CA ARG A 201 28.97 17.89 -23.60
C ARG A 201 27.91 18.54 -22.66
N PRO A 202 27.73 19.89 -22.69
CA PRO A 202 26.68 20.52 -21.87
C PRO A 202 25.25 20.14 -22.34
N ASP A 203 25.04 19.87 -23.62
CA ASP A 203 23.73 19.47 -24.12
C ASP A 203 23.38 18.04 -23.68
N VAL A 204 24.39 17.13 -23.73
CA VAL A 204 24.22 15.76 -23.17
C VAL A 204 23.88 15.81 -21.67
N LYS A 205 24.59 16.65 -20.90
CA LYS A 205 24.22 16.84 -19.46
C LYS A 205 22.80 17.32 -19.26
N LYS A 206 22.32 18.26 -20.08
CA LYS A 206 20.94 18.76 -20.00
C LYS A 206 19.93 17.68 -20.36
N SER A 207 20.23 16.88 -21.39
CA SER A 207 19.37 15.75 -21.79
C SER A 207 19.26 14.72 -20.67
N LEU A 208 20.39 14.32 -20.07
CA LEU A 208 20.42 13.38 -18.96
C LEU A 208 19.70 13.96 -17.72
N LEU A 209 19.84 15.27 -17.44
CA LEU A 209 19.11 15.92 -16.36
C LEU A 209 17.60 15.89 -16.63
N SER A 210 17.18 16.15 -17.86
CA SER A 210 15.75 16.07 -18.23
C SER A 210 15.21 14.65 -18.08
N PHE A 211 16.00 13.64 -18.41
CA PHE A 211 15.65 12.23 -18.19
C PHE A 211 15.48 11.91 -16.71
N MET A 212 16.44 12.30 -15.87
CA MET A 212 16.35 12.07 -14.42
C MET A 212 15.19 12.82 -13.77
N ASN A 213 14.91 14.03 -14.23
CA ASN A 213 13.78 14.83 -13.73
C ASN A 213 12.42 14.24 -14.10
N HIS A 214 12.33 13.33 -15.06
CA HIS A 214 11.11 12.58 -15.33
C HIS A 214 10.73 11.66 -14.16
N PHE A 215 11.72 11.04 -13.51
CA PHE A 215 11.53 10.16 -12.37
C PHE A 215 11.62 10.94 -11.03
N PHE A 216 12.55 11.88 -10.94
CA PHE A 216 12.89 12.59 -9.70
C PHE A 216 12.95 14.10 -9.94
N ALA A 217 11.80 14.75 -9.85
CA ALA A 217 11.65 16.19 -10.15
C ALA A 217 12.47 17.14 -9.27
N GLU A 218 13.11 16.66 -8.21
CA GLU A 218 13.85 17.49 -7.25
C GLU A 218 15.36 17.55 -7.54
N GLU A 219 15.84 16.95 -8.60
CA GLU A 219 17.25 16.94 -8.92
C GLU A 219 17.62 18.14 -9.79
N ASP A 220 18.45 19.02 -9.23
CA ASP A 220 18.84 20.26 -9.90
C ASP A 220 20.12 20.14 -10.74
N LYS A 221 20.99 19.16 -10.45
CA LYS A 221 22.34 19.10 -10.99
C LYS A 221 22.84 17.69 -11.25
N ILE A 222 23.53 17.52 -12.36
CA ILE A 222 24.29 16.32 -12.67
C ILE A 222 25.78 16.63 -12.59
N TYR A 223 26.54 15.73 -11.97
CA TYR A 223 27.99 15.85 -11.76
C TYR A 223 28.76 14.94 -12.75
N ALA A 224 29.69 15.52 -13.50
CA ALA A 224 30.60 14.73 -14.34
C ALA A 224 31.77 14.23 -13.49
N VAL A 225 31.90 12.92 -13.36
CA VAL A 225 32.95 12.30 -12.53
C VAL A 225 34.33 12.39 -13.19
N ASP A 226 34.37 12.51 -14.51
CA ASP A 226 35.62 12.66 -15.29
C ASP A 226 36.36 13.97 -14.97
N THR A 227 35.68 14.96 -14.40
CA THR A 227 36.29 16.24 -14.03
C THR A 227 36.50 16.29 -12.47
N PRO A 228 37.77 16.41 -12.01
CA PRO A 228 38.05 16.38 -10.55
C PRO A 228 37.29 17.45 -9.75
N THR A 229 37.04 18.60 -10.36
CA THR A 229 36.31 19.69 -9.70
C THR A 229 34.86 19.36 -9.44
N GLU A 230 34.15 18.73 -10.39
CA GLU A 230 32.76 18.31 -10.23
C GLU A 230 32.65 17.08 -9.31
N ALA A 231 33.58 16.13 -9.42
CA ALA A 231 33.69 14.99 -8.53
C ALA A 231 33.85 15.43 -7.05
N LEU A 232 34.73 16.43 -6.82
CA LEU A 232 34.88 17.01 -5.48
C LEU A 232 33.61 17.72 -4.99
N ASN A 233 32.89 18.41 -5.89
CA ASN A 233 31.63 19.06 -5.54
C ASN A 233 30.54 18.03 -5.19
N ALA A 234 30.49 16.89 -5.87
CA ALA A 234 29.58 15.79 -5.52
C ALA A 234 29.83 15.29 -4.10
N ILE A 235 31.09 14.99 -3.75
CA ILE A 235 31.43 14.53 -2.39
C ILE A 235 31.18 15.62 -1.36
N ARG A 236 31.52 16.89 -1.66
CA ARG A 236 31.20 18.02 -0.79
C ARG A 236 29.70 18.05 -0.49
N SER A 237 28.87 17.92 -1.51
CA SER A 237 27.41 17.90 -1.34
C SER A 237 26.95 16.75 -0.46
N VAL A 238 27.47 15.55 -0.65
CA VAL A 238 27.19 14.39 0.24
C VAL A 238 27.59 14.66 1.68
N CYS A 239 28.74 15.28 1.90
CA CYS A 239 29.23 15.56 3.25
C CYS A 239 28.50 16.73 3.94
N THR A 240 27.94 17.68 3.20
CA THR A 240 27.31 18.90 3.76
C THR A 240 25.80 18.88 3.76
N GLN A 241 25.18 18.15 2.83
CA GLN A 241 23.73 18.07 2.76
C GLN A 241 23.13 17.14 3.82
N HIS A 242 21.94 17.51 4.27
CA HIS A 242 21.15 16.64 5.12
C HIS A 242 20.35 15.65 4.25
N PRO A 243 20.40 14.33 4.55
CA PRO A 243 19.62 13.36 3.79
C PRO A 243 18.12 13.56 4.02
N LYS A 244 17.31 13.41 2.97
CA LYS A 244 15.85 13.41 3.10
C LYS A 244 15.41 12.18 3.88
N GLY A 245 14.53 12.37 4.84
CA GLY A 245 13.95 11.28 5.59
C GLY A 245 12.99 10.45 4.75
N VAL A 246 13.01 9.14 4.94
CA VAL A 246 12.06 8.19 4.33
C VAL A 246 11.08 7.75 5.43
N LEU A 247 9.84 8.23 5.37
CA LEU A 247 8.85 8.12 6.46
C LEU A 247 8.67 6.72 7.01
N TRP A 248 8.58 5.70 6.15
CA TRP A 248 8.36 4.33 6.60
C TRP A 248 9.57 3.73 7.33
N ARG A 249 10.78 4.11 6.93
CA ARG A 249 12.05 3.68 7.49
C ARG A 249 12.37 4.38 8.79
N ASP A 250 12.27 5.71 8.78
CA ASP A 250 12.67 6.55 9.90
C ASP A 250 11.69 6.48 11.09
N ALA A 251 10.52 5.87 10.90
CA ALA A 251 9.58 5.57 11.97
C ALA A 251 10.04 4.43 12.90
N ARG A 252 11.06 3.66 12.51
CA ARG A 252 11.60 2.49 13.24
C ARG A 252 13.13 2.55 13.33
N SER A 253 13.71 1.69 14.16
CA SER A 253 15.15 1.53 14.21
C SER A 253 15.62 0.62 13.08
N TYR A 254 16.74 0.98 12.45
CA TYR A 254 17.39 0.14 11.45
C TYR A 254 18.90 0.31 11.51
N MET A 255 19.63 -0.65 10.98
CA MET A 255 21.07 -0.55 10.80
C MET A 255 21.54 -1.37 9.60
N LEU A 256 22.53 -0.85 8.89
CA LEU A 256 23.27 -1.62 7.91
C LEU A 256 24.34 -2.43 8.66
N ALA A 257 24.38 -3.73 8.42
CA ALA A 257 25.37 -4.59 9.02
C ALA A 257 26.76 -4.29 8.42
N SER A 258 27.71 -3.99 9.28
CA SER A 258 29.13 -3.95 8.90
C SER A 258 29.77 -5.33 9.00
N GLU A 259 29.24 -6.18 9.87
CA GLU A 259 29.70 -7.54 10.11
C GLU A 259 28.55 -8.40 10.64
N ILE A 260 28.42 -9.61 10.14
CA ILE A 260 27.57 -10.66 10.70
C ILE A 260 28.46 -11.86 10.95
N SER A 261 28.49 -12.34 12.16
CA SER A 261 29.33 -13.46 12.55
C SER A 261 28.67 -14.30 13.63
N TRP A 262 29.23 -15.48 13.83
CA TRP A 262 28.82 -16.42 14.85
C TRP A 262 29.82 -16.39 16.02
N ASP A 263 29.32 -16.15 17.20
CA ASP A 263 30.11 -16.24 18.43
C ASP A 263 30.15 -17.69 18.89
N GLU A 264 31.33 -18.33 18.81
CA GLU A 264 31.51 -19.72 19.22
C GLU A 264 31.43 -19.91 20.74
N THR A 265 31.71 -18.85 21.50
CA THR A 265 31.70 -18.91 22.97
C THR A 265 30.30 -18.94 23.53
N GLU A 266 29.43 -18.13 23.00
CA GLU A 266 28.02 -18.06 23.41
C GLU A 266 27.10 -18.89 22.51
N ASN A 267 27.62 -19.43 21.39
CA ASN A 267 26.89 -20.20 20.39
C ASN A 267 25.70 -19.39 19.79
N LYS A 268 25.94 -18.13 19.46
CA LYS A 268 24.92 -17.18 18.99
C LYS A 268 25.39 -16.34 17.82
N ALA A 269 24.45 -15.92 17.00
CA ALA A 269 24.72 -14.97 15.95
C ALA A 269 24.73 -13.55 16.49
N TYR A 270 25.64 -12.72 15.97
CA TYR A 270 25.62 -11.29 16.25
C TYR A 270 25.74 -10.46 14.97
N VAL A 271 25.14 -9.28 15.02
CA VAL A 271 25.15 -8.29 13.94
C VAL A 271 25.77 -7.01 14.48
N THR A 272 26.82 -6.53 13.83
CA THR A 272 27.50 -5.29 14.18
C THR A 272 27.09 -4.18 13.21
N GLY A 273 26.72 -3.01 13.74
CA GLY A 273 26.34 -1.87 12.89
C GLY A 273 26.14 -0.58 13.68
N THR A 274 25.71 0.46 12.99
CA THR A 274 25.39 1.76 13.61
C THR A 274 23.88 1.97 13.58
N VAL A 275 23.28 2.24 14.74
CA VAL A 275 21.83 2.45 14.90
C VAL A 275 21.37 3.71 14.17
N ARG A 276 20.31 3.60 13.37
CA ARG A 276 19.69 4.66 12.59
C ARG A 276 18.18 4.72 12.84
N GLY A 277 17.54 5.81 12.39
CA GLY A 277 16.10 6.03 12.54
C GLY A 277 15.70 6.35 13.97
N LYS A 278 15.10 5.39 14.67
CA LYS A 278 14.71 5.51 16.09
C LYS A 278 15.66 4.72 16.99
N ALA A 279 15.50 4.89 18.30
CA ALA A 279 16.28 4.12 19.28
C ALA A 279 16.01 2.62 19.14
N LEU A 280 17.06 1.80 19.23
CA LEU A 280 16.95 0.34 19.19
C LEU A 280 16.63 -0.19 20.58
N LYS A 281 15.59 -1.01 20.69
CA LYS A 281 15.16 -1.65 21.95
C LYS A 281 15.36 -3.15 21.88
N ALA A 282 15.91 -3.73 22.96
CA ALA A 282 16.04 -5.17 23.10
C ALA A 282 14.69 -5.89 23.25
N ASP A 283 13.64 -5.18 23.70
CA ASP A 283 12.30 -5.74 23.88
C ASP A 283 11.55 -5.98 22.58
N ARG A 284 12.02 -5.42 21.45
CA ARG A 284 11.35 -5.53 20.15
C ARG A 284 12.01 -6.58 19.29
N LEU A 285 11.20 -7.25 18.48
CA LEU A 285 11.69 -8.17 17.47
C LEU A 285 12.48 -7.42 16.40
N VAL A 286 13.44 -8.08 15.83
CA VAL A 286 14.24 -7.56 14.74
C VAL A 286 14.13 -8.48 13.53
N GLN A 287 14.01 -7.88 12.37
CA GLN A 287 14.03 -8.58 11.10
C GLN A 287 15.43 -8.47 10.50
N LEU A 288 16.02 -9.61 10.23
CA LEU A 288 17.21 -9.71 9.41
C LEU A 288 16.79 -9.81 7.95
N GLN A 289 17.37 -9.01 7.10
CA GLN A 289 17.01 -9.04 5.68
C GLN A 289 17.27 -10.41 5.08
N ASP A 290 16.29 -10.97 4.37
CA ASP A 290 16.29 -12.33 3.81
C ASP A 290 16.56 -13.47 4.81
N GLY A 291 16.57 -13.16 6.11
CA GLY A 291 16.86 -14.10 7.16
C GLY A 291 15.72 -14.40 8.14
N GLY A 292 14.60 -13.68 8.04
CA GLY A 292 13.46 -13.85 8.95
C GLY A 292 13.47 -12.90 10.16
N VAL A 293 12.58 -13.17 11.13
CA VAL A 293 12.39 -12.36 12.33
C VAL A 293 12.95 -13.07 13.55
N TYR A 294 13.69 -12.35 14.40
CA TYR A 294 14.38 -12.89 15.58
C TYR A 294 14.20 -12.02 16.82
N GLN A 295 14.35 -12.64 17.98
CA GLN A 295 14.41 -11.95 19.25
C GLN A 295 15.81 -11.43 19.53
N VAL A 296 15.90 -10.23 20.11
CA VAL A 296 17.16 -9.66 20.61
C VAL A 296 17.43 -10.23 22.01
N GLU A 297 18.64 -10.70 22.25
CA GLU A 297 19.04 -11.18 23.55
C GLU A 297 19.76 -10.12 24.37
N LYS A 298 20.67 -9.39 23.75
CA LYS A 298 21.41 -8.28 24.37
C LYS A 298 21.93 -7.33 23.30
N VAL A 299 22.07 -6.08 23.66
CA VAL A 299 22.73 -5.06 22.84
C VAL A 299 23.95 -4.56 23.57
N VAL A 300 25.11 -4.69 22.93
CA VAL A 300 26.42 -4.36 23.50
C VAL A 300 26.98 -3.13 22.76
N SER A 301 27.49 -2.16 23.51
CA SER A 301 28.19 -1.02 22.92
C SER A 301 29.57 -1.44 22.42
N LEU A 302 29.94 -0.94 21.26
CA LEU A 302 31.32 -1.04 20.79
C LEU A 302 32.01 0.31 20.99
N PRO A 303 33.22 0.34 21.65
CA PRO A 303 33.95 1.59 21.79
C PRO A 303 34.37 2.13 20.42
N ASN A 304 34.28 3.44 20.28
CA ASN A 304 34.79 4.09 19.08
C ASN A 304 36.32 3.98 19.03
N GLU A 305 36.87 3.74 17.84
CA GLU A 305 38.28 3.46 17.59
C GLU A 305 39.28 4.50 18.16
N SER A 306 38.81 5.70 18.53
CA SER A 306 39.64 6.79 19.05
C SER A 306 39.98 6.67 20.54
N HIS A 307 39.33 5.80 21.30
CA HIS A 307 39.59 5.60 22.74
C HIS A 307 40.36 4.31 23.08
N ARG A 308 41.13 3.80 22.13
CA ARG A 308 41.89 2.54 22.29
C ARG A 308 43.01 2.60 23.34
N SER A 309 43.33 3.76 23.95
CA SER A 309 44.54 3.87 24.77
C SER A 309 44.35 3.61 26.27
N ASP A 310 43.13 3.60 26.85
CA ASP A 310 43.00 3.53 28.31
C ASP A 310 41.81 2.73 28.87
N ALA A 311 41.08 1.99 28.11
CA ALA A 311 39.98 1.19 28.66
C ALA A 311 40.15 -0.28 28.31
N MET A 312 40.42 -1.08 29.34
CA MET A 312 40.11 -2.50 29.36
C MET A 312 38.74 -2.72 28.70
N ASP A 313 38.63 -3.73 27.84
CA ASP A 313 37.44 -4.19 27.13
C ASP A 313 36.14 -4.10 27.95
N ILE A 314 35.55 -2.92 28.02
CA ILE A 314 34.22 -2.77 28.58
C ILE A 314 33.25 -2.77 27.39
N SER A 315 33.01 -3.97 26.89
CA SER A 315 31.79 -4.24 26.11
C SER A 315 30.60 -4.20 27.09
N ALA A 316 30.19 -2.98 27.44
CA ALA A 316 29.08 -2.81 28.37
C ALA A 316 27.78 -3.18 27.65
N VAL A 317 26.98 -4.06 28.24
CA VAL A 317 25.60 -4.30 27.81
C VAL A 317 24.83 -3.01 28.09
N ILE A 318 24.33 -2.35 27.02
CA ILE A 318 23.58 -1.09 27.13
C ILE A 318 22.10 -1.37 27.31
N ASP A 319 21.59 -2.40 26.65
CA ASP A 319 20.19 -2.75 26.69
C ASP A 319 20.01 -4.27 26.74
N ALA A 320 19.13 -4.73 27.60
CA ALA A 320 18.77 -6.12 27.77
C ALA A 320 17.24 -6.25 27.80
N PRO A 321 16.70 -7.37 27.33
CA PRO A 321 15.25 -7.55 27.27
C PRO A 321 14.62 -7.51 28.67
N THR A 322 13.47 -6.87 28.76
CA THR A 322 12.63 -6.83 29.96
C THR A 322 11.54 -7.91 29.89
N GLN A 323 10.63 -7.94 30.87
CA GLN A 323 9.47 -8.85 30.85
C GLN A 323 8.49 -8.55 29.72
N ASP A 324 8.54 -7.34 29.14
CA ASP A 324 7.69 -6.90 28.03
C ASP A 324 8.26 -7.25 26.65
N GLN A 325 9.22 -8.17 26.58
CA GLN A 325 9.80 -8.60 25.31
C GLN A 325 8.74 -9.29 24.43
N ASP A 326 8.67 -8.85 23.18
CA ASP A 326 7.79 -9.47 22.18
C ASP A 326 8.24 -10.92 21.91
N VAL A 327 7.28 -11.86 21.90
CA VAL A 327 7.49 -13.28 21.66
C VAL A 327 7.15 -13.61 20.22
N LEU A 328 7.90 -14.52 19.58
CA LEU A 328 7.65 -14.97 18.21
C LEU A 328 6.39 -15.85 18.09
N GLU A 329 5.88 -16.37 19.19
CA GLU A 329 4.69 -17.19 19.19
C GLU A 329 3.47 -16.38 18.71
N GLN A 330 2.71 -16.98 17.81
CA GLN A 330 1.42 -16.43 17.41
C GLN A 330 0.47 -16.46 18.59
N VAL A 331 -0.45 -15.51 18.66
CA VAL A 331 -1.45 -15.41 19.73
C VAL A 331 -2.04 -16.79 20.00
N PRO A 332 -2.06 -17.27 21.24
CA PRO A 332 -2.80 -18.48 21.61
C PRO A 332 -4.26 -18.34 21.16
N GLU A 333 -4.88 -19.44 20.76
CA GLU A 333 -6.24 -19.49 20.21
C GLU A 333 -7.33 -18.88 21.14
N GLU A 334 -7.01 -18.59 22.40
CA GLU A 334 -7.96 -18.21 23.45
C GLU A 334 -7.94 -16.75 23.91
N ALA A 335 -7.04 -15.89 23.40
CA ALA A 335 -7.00 -14.51 23.85
C ALA A 335 -7.30 -13.51 22.73
N PRO A 336 -8.49 -12.93 22.66
CA PRO A 336 -8.69 -11.69 21.92
C PRO A 336 -7.82 -10.61 22.54
N MET A 337 -6.97 -9.99 21.72
CA MET A 337 -5.98 -8.96 22.13
C MET A 337 -6.58 -7.67 22.70
N GLU A 338 -7.87 -7.62 22.92
CA GLU A 338 -8.64 -6.39 22.90
C GLU A 338 -8.99 -5.86 24.26
N GLU A 339 -9.21 -6.75 25.24
CA GLU A 339 -9.75 -6.31 26.52
C GLU A 339 -8.71 -5.64 27.43
N GLU A 340 -7.45 -6.06 27.41
CA GLU A 340 -6.43 -5.45 28.28
C GLU A 340 -5.93 -4.08 27.75
N GLU A 341 -5.98 -3.85 26.44
CA GLU A 341 -5.54 -2.60 25.85
C GLU A 341 -6.61 -1.50 25.84
N ALA A 342 -7.87 -1.88 25.81
CA ALA A 342 -8.99 -0.96 26.00
C ALA A 342 -9.12 -0.48 27.45
N LEU A 343 -8.72 -1.32 28.43
CA LEU A 343 -8.74 -1.01 29.86
C LEU A 343 -7.68 0.00 30.33
N SER A 344 -6.68 0.30 29.52
CA SER A 344 -5.65 1.31 29.85
C SER A 344 -6.10 2.75 29.65
N VAL A 345 -7.28 2.98 29.10
CA VAL A 345 -7.88 4.31 29.00
C VAL A 345 -8.69 4.56 30.28
N PRO A 346 -8.40 5.60 31.06
CA PRO A 346 -9.18 5.89 32.27
C PRO A 346 -10.66 5.97 31.93
N ASP A 347 -11.49 5.28 32.70
CA ASP A 347 -12.94 5.11 32.55
C ASP A 347 -13.74 6.44 32.49
N THR A 348 -13.07 7.57 32.62
CA THR A 348 -13.67 8.91 32.58
C THR A 348 -13.60 9.56 31.19
N ARG A 349 -13.00 8.91 30.20
CA ARG A 349 -12.85 9.47 28.84
C ARG A 349 -12.95 8.38 27.79
N ARG A 350 -14.16 8.02 27.45
CA ARG A 350 -14.42 7.27 26.23
C ARG A 350 -14.17 8.19 25.03
N GLY A 351 -13.14 7.92 24.28
CA GLY A 351 -12.75 8.69 23.12
C GLY A 351 -11.24 8.90 23.06
N VAL A 352 -10.66 8.82 21.88
CA VAL A 352 -9.24 9.01 21.65
C VAL A 352 -8.97 10.48 21.32
N LEU A 353 -8.19 11.14 22.17
CA LEU A 353 -7.65 12.47 21.86
C LEU A 353 -6.57 12.33 20.77
N LEU A 354 -6.96 12.48 19.52
CA LEU A 354 -6.04 12.63 18.40
C LEU A 354 -5.97 14.12 18.04
N ASP A 355 -4.81 14.72 18.20
CA ASP A 355 -4.55 16.13 17.86
C ASP A 355 -5.58 17.11 18.45
N ASP A 356 -5.97 16.90 19.72
CA ASP A 356 -6.99 17.68 20.43
C ASP A 356 -8.43 17.52 19.90
N HIS A 357 -8.71 16.55 19.04
CA HIS A 357 -10.08 16.18 18.66
C HIS A 357 -10.59 15.03 19.52
N HIS A 358 -11.76 15.23 20.10
CA HIS A 358 -12.50 14.21 20.84
C HIS A 358 -13.35 13.40 19.86
N TYR A 359 -13.04 12.12 19.69
CA TYR A 359 -13.91 11.20 18.95
C TYR A 359 -14.91 10.60 19.93
N PHE A 360 -16.19 10.79 19.66
CA PHE A 360 -17.26 10.17 20.43
C PHE A 360 -17.27 8.66 20.16
N ASP A 361 -17.57 7.89 21.19
CA ASP A 361 -17.79 6.45 21.08
C ASP A 361 -19.12 6.19 20.36
N ASP A 362 -19.24 5.08 19.63
CA ASP A 362 -20.45 4.74 18.88
C ASP A 362 -21.69 4.63 19.81
N ASP A 363 -21.51 4.30 21.08
CA ASP A 363 -22.57 4.23 22.09
C ASP A 363 -23.18 5.61 22.46
N GLU A 364 -22.46 6.73 22.23
CA GLU A 364 -23.02 8.07 22.39
C GLU A 364 -23.87 8.52 21.19
N ILE A 365 -23.75 7.84 20.05
CA ILE A 365 -24.52 8.11 18.83
C ILE A 365 -25.88 7.40 18.89
N ASP A 366 -25.98 6.26 19.55
CA ASP A 366 -27.25 5.49 19.71
C ASP A 366 -28.28 6.19 20.60
N GLY A 367 -27.86 7.17 21.40
CA GLY A 367 -28.79 8.00 22.23
C GLY A 367 -29.38 9.19 21.49
N ILE A 368 -28.95 9.48 20.25
CA ILE A 368 -29.52 10.54 19.43
C ILE A 368 -30.57 9.91 18.51
N GLU A 369 -31.85 9.96 18.94
CA GLU A 369 -32.94 9.64 18.02
C GLU A 369 -32.75 10.38 16.71
N PRO A 370 -32.74 9.70 15.53
CA PRO A 370 -32.59 10.36 14.24
C PRO A 370 -33.71 11.40 14.12
N GLU A 371 -33.35 12.66 14.03
CA GLU A 371 -34.33 13.72 13.76
C GLU A 371 -35.15 13.27 12.54
N PRO A 372 -36.48 13.33 12.61
CA PRO A 372 -37.32 12.93 11.50
C PRO A 372 -36.95 13.76 10.29
N ILE A 373 -36.66 13.07 9.17
CA ILE A 373 -36.30 13.65 7.87
C ILE A 373 -37.32 14.76 7.59
N ARG A 374 -36.91 16.01 7.70
CA ARG A 374 -37.77 17.17 7.40
C ARG A 374 -38.11 17.10 5.94
N LYS A 375 -39.38 16.85 5.64
CA LYS A 375 -39.89 16.95 4.28
C LYS A 375 -39.60 18.37 3.79
N ARG A 376 -38.75 18.49 2.77
CA ARG A 376 -38.41 19.75 2.12
C ARG A 376 -39.69 20.39 1.61
N LYS A 377 -39.96 21.62 1.95
CA LYS A 377 -41.01 22.42 1.32
C LYS A 377 -40.47 22.93 -0.02
N LEU A 378 -40.75 22.19 -1.05
CA LEU A 378 -40.40 22.59 -2.41
C LEU A 378 -41.38 23.66 -2.91
N PRO A 379 -40.95 24.59 -3.81
CA PRO A 379 -41.84 25.54 -4.45
C PRO A 379 -42.98 24.83 -5.20
N PRO A 380 -44.19 25.35 -5.16
CA PRO A 380 -45.32 24.72 -5.86
C PRO A 380 -45.05 24.66 -7.37
N GLY A 381 -45.14 23.45 -7.94
CA GLY A 381 -44.85 23.18 -9.36
C GLY A 381 -43.52 22.48 -9.67
N THR A 382 -42.69 22.17 -8.64
CA THR A 382 -41.42 21.45 -8.82
C THR A 382 -41.68 19.96 -9.02
N SER A 383 -41.17 19.37 -10.10
CA SER A 383 -41.26 17.93 -10.35
C SER A 383 -40.29 17.16 -9.43
N GLU A 384 -40.58 15.87 -9.16
CA GLU A 384 -39.68 15.03 -8.35
C GLU A 384 -38.25 14.92 -8.92
N MET A 385 -38.11 15.09 -10.23
CA MET A 385 -36.84 15.06 -10.91
C MET A 385 -36.06 16.37 -10.67
N GLN A 386 -36.75 17.52 -10.66
CA GLN A 386 -36.13 18.81 -10.33
C GLN A 386 -35.81 18.94 -8.85
N ALA A 387 -36.53 18.27 -7.97
CA ALA A 387 -36.29 18.25 -6.54
C ALA A 387 -34.88 17.65 -6.16
N LYS A 388 -34.37 16.78 -7.01
CA LYS A 388 -33.03 16.17 -6.85
C LYS A 388 -31.89 17.12 -7.20
N TRP A 389 -32.15 18.20 -7.89
CA TRP A 389 -31.16 19.18 -8.36
C TRP A 389 -31.08 20.41 -7.45
N ILE A 390 -31.98 20.53 -6.48
CA ILE A 390 -31.93 21.61 -5.51
C ILE A 390 -30.96 21.21 -4.38
N VAL A 391 -29.75 21.69 -4.48
CA VAL A 391 -28.72 21.53 -3.43
C VAL A 391 -28.96 22.61 -2.37
N ASP A 392 -29.08 22.21 -1.10
CA ASP A 392 -29.15 23.16 0.00
C ASP A 392 -27.82 23.92 0.12
N SER A 393 -27.85 25.23 -0.05
CA SER A 393 -26.70 26.11 0.06
C SER A 393 -26.17 26.28 1.50
N ASP A 394 -26.68 25.53 2.47
CA ASP A 394 -26.30 25.60 3.87
C ASP A 394 -25.42 24.43 4.35
N THR A 395 -25.04 23.50 3.47
CA THR A 395 -23.98 22.54 3.77
C THR A 395 -22.66 23.14 3.30
N ASP A 396 -21.86 23.56 4.26
CA ASP A 396 -20.50 24.03 4.11
C ASP A 396 -19.58 22.83 3.76
N ASP A 397 -19.75 22.31 2.52
CA ASP A 397 -18.87 21.31 1.93
C ASP A 397 -17.80 22.00 1.09
N SER A 398 -16.75 22.46 1.80
CA SER A 398 -15.55 23.01 1.17
C SER A 398 -14.60 21.95 0.58
N ASP A 399 -15.07 20.72 0.31
CA ASP A 399 -14.24 19.62 -0.19
C ASP A 399 -14.64 19.08 -1.57
N PHE A 400 -15.38 19.83 -2.38
CA PHE A 400 -15.71 19.44 -3.77
C PHE A 400 -15.51 20.57 -4.76
N GLU A 401 -14.30 21.11 -4.84
CA GLU A 401 -13.83 21.83 -6.02
C GLU A 401 -12.66 21.06 -6.62
N GLU A 402 -12.93 20.17 -7.54
CA GLU A 402 -12.01 19.74 -8.61
C GLU A 402 -12.60 18.57 -9.41
N THR A 403 -13.69 18.78 -10.18
CA THR A 403 -14.03 17.84 -11.28
C THR A 403 -14.96 18.41 -12.36
N ASP A 404 -15.18 19.71 -12.46
CA ASP A 404 -16.14 20.25 -13.48
C ASP A 404 -15.49 20.83 -14.74
N GLU A 405 -14.20 20.65 -14.99
CA GLU A 405 -13.56 21.19 -16.22
C GLU A 405 -13.25 20.16 -17.32
N VAL A 406 -13.73 18.94 -17.24
CA VAL A 406 -13.42 17.90 -18.25
C VAL A 406 -14.59 17.45 -19.10
N GLU A 407 -15.83 17.85 -18.81
CA GLU A 407 -17.01 17.43 -19.58
C GLU A 407 -17.41 18.35 -20.74
N GLU A 408 -16.81 19.51 -20.90
CA GLU A 408 -17.23 20.48 -21.96
C GLU A 408 -16.42 20.41 -23.26
N LEU A 409 -15.52 19.41 -23.43
CA LEU A 409 -14.68 19.29 -24.64
C LEU A 409 -14.92 18.01 -25.48
N MET A 410 -15.99 17.28 -25.27
CA MET A 410 -16.29 16.06 -26.05
C MET A 410 -17.65 16.05 -26.77
N GLU A 411 -18.16 17.19 -27.16
CA GLU A 411 -19.32 17.29 -28.07
C GLU A 411 -18.98 18.08 -29.32
N ALA A 412 -18.06 17.58 -30.13
CA ALA A 412 -17.96 17.99 -31.53
C ALA A 412 -17.32 16.86 -32.36
N GLU A 413 -18.10 16.46 -33.37
CA GLU A 413 -17.68 15.71 -34.57
C GLU A 413 -17.52 14.18 -34.48
N LEU A 414 -18.61 13.52 -34.82
CA LEU A 414 -18.59 12.23 -35.50
C LEU A 414 -19.61 12.28 -36.66
N GLU A 415 -19.14 12.58 -37.86
CA GLU A 415 -19.80 12.15 -39.08
C GLU A 415 -19.17 10.83 -39.58
N PRO A 416 -19.96 9.96 -40.25
CA PRO A 416 -19.52 8.62 -40.61
C PRO A 416 -18.94 8.61 -42.03
N GLU A 417 -17.77 7.99 -42.19
CA GLU A 417 -17.32 7.57 -43.53
C GLU A 417 -17.47 6.04 -43.69
N GLU A 418 -18.07 5.70 -44.79
CA GLU A 418 -18.36 4.36 -45.31
C GLU A 418 -17.12 3.67 -45.86
N ASP A 419 -17.14 2.36 -45.69
CA ASP A 419 -16.72 1.30 -46.64
C ASP A 419 -15.32 1.42 -47.30
N ASP A 420 -14.47 0.46 -46.95
CA ASP A 420 -13.81 -0.33 -48.01
C ASP A 420 -13.29 -1.67 -47.48
N ARG A 421 -13.81 -2.74 -48.07
CA ARG A 421 -13.31 -4.08 -47.97
C ARG A 421 -12.00 -4.17 -48.73
N MET A 422 -10.99 -4.75 -48.15
CA MET A 422 -9.95 -5.49 -48.88
C MET A 422 -9.52 -6.71 -48.08
N ASP A 423 -9.74 -7.84 -48.70
CA ASP A 423 -9.11 -9.13 -48.42
C ASP A 423 -7.60 -9.01 -48.52
N ALA A 424 -6.89 -9.58 -47.60
CA ALA A 424 -5.55 -10.09 -47.85
C ALA A 424 -5.28 -11.27 -46.91
N ASP A 425 -5.12 -12.38 -47.55
CA ASP A 425 -4.59 -13.65 -47.10
C ASP A 425 -3.19 -13.56 -46.54
N GLU A 426 -2.91 -14.53 -45.64
CA GLU A 426 -1.64 -15.22 -45.46
C GLU A 426 -0.39 -14.40 -45.14
N ASP A 427 0.10 -14.59 -43.89
CA ASP A 427 1.46 -15.17 -43.78
C ASP A 427 1.65 -15.72 -42.35
N MET A 428 1.73 -17.02 -42.30
CA MET A 428 2.23 -17.81 -41.18
C MET A 428 3.75 -17.71 -41.20
N ASP A 429 4.35 -16.95 -40.30
CA ASP A 429 5.77 -17.08 -40.01
C ASP A 429 6.02 -17.82 -38.70
N ASP A 430 6.58 -18.96 -38.95
CA ASP A 430 7.15 -20.01 -38.17
C ASP A 430 8.25 -19.45 -37.19
N ALA A 431 7.90 -19.28 -35.94
CA ALA A 431 8.88 -19.03 -34.88
C ALA A 431 9.24 -20.36 -34.22
N THR A 432 10.22 -21.02 -34.81
CA THR A 432 10.91 -22.18 -34.27
C THR A 432 11.57 -21.85 -32.94
N THR A 433 10.94 -22.25 -31.84
CA THR A 433 11.56 -22.21 -30.51
C THR A 433 12.42 -23.48 -30.37
N THR A 434 13.71 -23.31 -30.41
CA THR A 434 14.70 -24.32 -30.05
C THR A 434 14.58 -24.67 -28.57
N PHE A 435 13.96 -25.81 -28.30
CA PHE A 435 14.02 -26.46 -27.00
C PHE A 435 15.35 -27.20 -26.83
N GLY A 436 16.12 -26.77 -25.81
CA GLY A 436 17.27 -27.51 -25.34
C GLY A 436 16.88 -28.87 -24.78
N THR A 437 17.52 -29.87 -25.30
CA THR A 437 17.44 -31.30 -24.96
C THR A 437 17.71 -31.53 -23.46
N THR A 438 16.69 -31.92 -22.71
CA THR A 438 16.90 -32.69 -21.48
C THR A 438 15.80 -33.77 -21.36
N LYS A 439 16.29 -35.00 -21.43
CA LYS A 439 15.62 -36.30 -21.10
C LYS A 439 14.36 -36.61 -21.87
N SER A 440 14.52 -37.59 -22.74
CA SER A 440 13.49 -38.34 -23.42
C SER A 440 12.52 -38.95 -22.42
N GLU A 441 11.41 -38.25 -22.14
CA GLU A 441 10.17 -38.92 -21.76
C GLU A 441 9.52 -39.37 -23.07
N MET A 442 9.25 -40.67 -23.19
CA MET A 442 8.49 -41.22 -24.29
C MET A 442 7.12 -40.52 -24.28
N PHE A 443 6.95 -39.54 -25.12
CA PHE A 443 5.63 -39.07 -25.50
C PHE A 443 4.96 -40.21 -26.27
N LEU A 444 3.99 -40.83 -25.65
CA LEU A 444 3.02 -41.63 -26.36
C LEU A 444 2.23 -40.68 -27.24
N ASP A 445 2.41 -40.78 -28.55
CA ASP A 445 1.59 -40.04 -29.52
C ASP A 445 0.12 -40.33 -29.23
N LEU A 446 -0.60 -39.25 -28.84
CA LEU A 446 -2.04 -39.29 -28.63
C LEU A 446 -2.71 -39.77 -29.94
N SER A 447 -3.76 -40.57 -29.82
CA SER A 447 -4.53 -40.93 -31.00
C SER A 447 -5.12 -39.68 -31.67
N PRO A 448 -5.28 -39.65 -33.00
CA PRO A 448 -5.79 -38.45 -33.68
C PRO A 448 -7.18 -38.00 -33.19
N GLU A 449 -7.95 -38.89 -32.57
CA GLU A 449 -9.23 -38.53 -31.93
C GLU A 449 -9.05 -37.84 -30.57
N GLU A 450 -8.04 -38.23 -29.81
CA GLU A 450 -7.69 -37.59 -28.52
C GLU A 450 -7.03 -36.26 -28.74
N GLU A 451 -6.21 -36.11 -29.78
CA GLU A 451 -5.62 -34.84 -30.21
C GLU A 451 -6.70 -33.83 -30.64
N ALA A 452 -7.66 -34.27 -31.45
CA ALA A 452 -8.79 -33.47 -31.86
C ALA A 452 -9.65 -33.02 -30.66
N LYS A 453 -9.85 -33.91 -29.66
CA LYS A 453 -10.55 -33.54 -28.41
C LYS A 453 -9.75 -32.52 -27.60
N ALA A 454 -8.44 -32.72 -27.46
CA ALA A 454 -7.56 -31.81 -26.74
C ALA A 454 -7.53 -30.40 -27.37
N ILE A 455 -7.50 -30.33 -28.71
CA ILE A 455 -7.57 -29.08 -29.47
C ILE A 455 -8.95 -28.42 -29.29
N ALA A 456 -10.03 -29.20 -29.33
CA ALA A 456 -11.38 -28.67 -29.10
C ALA A 456 -11.54 -28.13 -27.68
N GLU A 457 -11.03 -28.86 -26.67
CA GLU A 457 -11.00 -28.39 -25.27
C GLU A 457 -10.15 -27.14 -25.11
N PHE A 458 -9.00 -27.04 -25.76
CA PHE A 458 -8.14 -25.86 -25.72
C PHE A 458 -8.85 -24.64 -26.31
N ARG A 459 -9.49 -24.79 -27.48
CA ARG A 459 -10.27 -23.72 -28.11
C ARG A 459 -11.45 -23.31 -27.22
N GLN A 460 -12.13 -24.27 -26.61
CA GLN A 460 -13.20 -23.97 -25.69
C GLN A 460 -12.71 -23.23 -24.43
N ARG A 461 -11.60 -23.66 -23.83
CA ARG A 461 -10.97 -22.97 -22.69
C ARG A 461 -10.53 -21.54 -23.04
N LYS A 462 -9.99 -21.36 -24.27
CA LYS A 462 -9.60 -20.03 -24.74
C LYS A 462 -10.83 -19.12 -24.87
N LYS A 463 -11.89 -19.61 -25.48
CA LYS A 463 -13.16 -18.87 -25.62
C LYS A 463 -13.78 -18.57 -24.25
N GLU A 464 -13.84 -19.56 -23.36
CA GLU A 464 -14.31 -19.35 -21.97
C GLU A 464 -13.46 -18.32 -21.21
N ALA A 465 -12.16 -18.25 -21.50
CA ALA A 465 -11.28 -17.24 -20.89
C ALA A 465 -11.54 -15.83 -21.46
N GLU A 466 -11.84 -15.70 -22.75
CA GLU A 466 -12.22 -14.45 -23.38
C GLU A 466 -13.59 -13.97 -22.87
N ASP A 467 -14.60 -14.84 -22.83
CA ASP A 467 -15.92 -14.55 -22.26
C ASP A 467 -15.84 -14.18 -20.77
N ASP A 468 -14.95 -14.82 -20.02
CA ASP A 468 -14.67 -14.53 -18.60
C ASP A 468 -14.02 -13.15 -18.41
N LEU A 469 -13.26 -12.67 -19.39
CA LEU A 469 -12.66 -11.34 -19.35
C LEU A 469 -13.70 -10.26 -19.61
N GLU A 470 -14.58 -10.48 -20.59
CA GLU A 470 -15.64 -9.54 -20.96
C GLU A 470 -16.77 -9.51 -19.90
N PHE A 471 -17.21 -10.69 -19.42
CA PHE A 471 -18.31 -10.82 -18.44
C PHE A 471 -17.91 -11.62 -17.18
N PRO A 472 -17.06 -11.08 -16.33
CA PRO A 472 -16.47 -11.84 -15.22
C PRO A 472 -17.46 -12.32 -14.14
N ASP A 473 -18.61 -11.70 -14.05
CA ASP A 473 -19.66 -12.00 -13.06
C ASP A 473 -20.76 -12.93 -13.62
N GLU A 474 -20.94 -13.00 -14.94
CA GLU A 474 -21.98 -13.78 -15.57
C GLU A 474 -21.64 -15.28 -15.51
N PHE A 475 -22.69 -16.10 -15.47
CA PHE A 475 -22.56 -17.50 -15.25
C PHE A 475 -23.74 -18.27 -15.87
N GLU A 476 -23.44 -19.26 -16.68
CA GLU A 476 -24.43 -20.14 -17.26
C GLU A 476 -24.41 -21.51 -16.55
N LEU A 477 -25.60 -22.02 -16.28
CA LEU A 477 -25.76 -23.39 -15.76
C LEU A 477 -25.74 -24.38 -16.92
N ARG A 478 -25.12 -25.51 -16.68
CA ARG A 478 -25.21 -26.65 -17.60
C ARG A 478 -26.52 -27.43 -17.35
N PRO A 479 -27.16 -28.00 -18.38
CA PRO A 479 -28.42 -28.73 -18.20
C PRO A 479 -28.32 -29.93 -17.24
N GLU A 480 -27.12 -30.47 -17.08
CA GLU A 480 -26.82 -31.64 -16.25
C GLU A 480 -26.62 -31.29 -14.78
N GLU A 481 -26.34 -30.01 -14.46
CA GLU A 481 -26.04 -29.58 -13.10
C GLU A 481 -27.27 -28.90 -12.47
N THR A 482 -27.55 -29.25 -11.21
CA THR A 482 -28.60 -28.60 -10.46
C THR A 482 -28.10 -27.23 -9.92
N ALA A 483 -28.91 -26.18 -10.14
CA ALA A 483 -28.56 -24.84 -9.62
C ALA A 483 -28.41 -24.82 -8.10
N ARG A 484 -29.23 -25.60 -7.41
CA ARG A 484 -29.23 -25.73 -5.95
C ARG A 484 -27.89 -26.25 -5.41
N GLU A 485 -27.33 -27.31 -6.01
CA GLU A 485 -26.06 -27.88 -5.56
C GLU A 485 -24.89 -26.94 -5.86
N ARG A 486 -24.86 -26.38 -7.06
CA ARG A 486 -23.76 -25.51 -7.47
C ARG A 486 -23.74 -24.16 -6.76
N LEU A 487 -24.90 -23.62 -6.43
CA LEU A 487 -25.06 -22.28 -5.85
C LEU A 487 -25.48 -22.31 -4.37
N HIS A 488 -25.39 -23.46 -3.68
CA HIS A 488 -25.82 -23.58 -2.27
C HIS A 488 -25.10 -22.61 -1.32
N ARG A 489 -23.85 -22.23 -1.65
CA ARG A 489 -23.05 -21.27 -0.87
C ARG A 489 -23.38 -19.81 -1.16
N TYR A 490 -24.20 -19.54 -2.17
CA TYR A 490 -24.55 -18.20 -2.55
C TYR A 490 -25.86 -17.79 -1.89
N ARG A 491 -25.94 -16.55 -1.52
CA ARG A 491 -27.16 -15.94 -0.98
C ARG A 491 -27.58 -14.73 -1.80
N GLY A 492 -28.86 -14.42 -1.81
CA GLY A 492 -29.39 -13.20 -2.41
C GLY A 492 -29.34 -12.05 -1.42
N LEU A 493 -28.93 -10.87 -1.89
CA LEU A 493 -29.02 -9.63 -1.13
C LEU A 493 -30.09 -8.75 -1.76
N LYS A 494 -30.86 -8.05 -0.92
CA LYS A 494 -31.87 -7.10 -1.39
C LYS A 494 -31.22 -5.90 -2.08
N ASP A 495 -30.18 -5.36 -1.47
CA ASP A 495 -29.30 -4.34 -2.03
C ASP A 495 -27.88 -4.58 -1.56
N PHE A 496 -26.92 -4.48 -2.47
CA PHE A 496 -25.51 -4.77 -2.17
C PHE A 496 -24.88 -3.74 -1.22
N ARG A 497 -25.32 -2.47 -1.28
CA ARG A 497 -24.68 -1.37 -0.54
C ARG A 497 -25.22 -1.17 0.88
N THR A 498 -26.45 -1.61 1.12
CA THR A 498 -27.18 -1.29 2.38
C THR A 498 -27.58 -2.52 3.17
N SER A 499 -27.68 -3.71 2.54
CA SER A 499 -28.09 -4.93 3.25
C SER A 499 -26.97 -5.36 4.19
N PRO A 500 -27.25 -5.64 5.47
CA PRO A 500 -26.29 -6.18 6.41
C PRO A 500 -25.84 -7.57 5.93
N TRP A 501 -24.60 -7.91 6.25
CA TRP A 501 -24.04 -9.22 5.95
C TRP A 501 -23.95 -10.05 7.23
N GLU A 502 -24.71 -11.11 7.29
CA GLU A 502 -24.69 -12.03 8.45
C GLU A 502 -23.46 -12.92 8.38
N THR A 503 -22.49 -12.67 9.23
CA THR A 503 -21.19 -13.39 9.27
C THR A 503 -21.32 -14.77 9.87
N SER A 504 -22.36 -15.03 10.71
CA SER A 504 -22.66 -16.34 11.30
C SER A 504 -22.89 -17.44 10.27
N GLU A 505 -23.48 -17.12 9.14
CA GLU A 505 -23.70 -18.08 8.04
C GLU A 505 -22.40 -18.51 7.33
N ASP A 506 -21.32 -17.71 7.48
CA ASP A 506 -20.05 -17.97 6.83
C ASP A 506 -19.11 -18.84 7.67
N VAL A 507 -19.41 -19.05 8.97
CA VAL A 507 -18.57 -19.82 9.91
C VAL A 507 -18.16 -21.19 9.38
N PRO A 508 -19.03 -22.01 8.74
CA PRO A 508 -18.64 -23.29 8.20
C PRO A 508 -17.60 -23.25 7.07
N PHE A 509 -17.42 -22.07 6.48
CA PHE A 509 -16.55 -21.84 5.31
C PHE A 509 -15.30 -21.03 5.61
N GLN A 510 -15.11 -20.64 6.88
CA GLN A 510 -13.95 -19.91 7.35
C GLN A 510 -12.67 -20.74 7.28
N PRO A 511 -11.50 -20.15 7.01
CA PRO A 511 -10.21 -20.82 7.15
C PRO A 511 -10.01 -21.29 8.60
N LYS A 512 -9.35 -22.43 8.81
CA LYS A 512 -9.14 -23.03 10.14
C LYS A 512 -8.49 -22.11 11.16
N LYS A 513 -7.65 -21.18 10.73
CA LYS A 513 -6.94 -20.21 11.58
C LYS A 513 -7.62 -18.83 11.65
N TRP A 514 -8.87 -18.71 11.19
CA TRP A 514 -9.54 -17.41 11.12
C TRP A 514 -9.72 -16.74 12.47
N ASP A 515 -10.07 -17.52 13.48
CA ASP A 515 -10.33 -17.02 14.84
C ASP A 515 -9.03 -16.73 15.63
N SER A 516 -7.90 -17.28 15.19
CA SER A 516 -6.57 -17.00 15.79
C SER A 516 -5.87 -15.76 15.21
N LEU A 517 -6.50 -15.08 14.24
CA LEU A 517 -5.96 -13.87 13.67
C LEU A 517 -6.10 -12.68 14.63
N ALA A 518 -5.07 -11.84 14.68
CA ALA A 518 -5.13 -10.62 15.48
C ALA A 518 -6.22 -9.68 14.95
N ARG A 519 -7.09 -9.22 15.87
CA ARG A 519 -8.13 -8.24 15.57
C ARG A 519 -7.71 -6.90 16.12
N ILE A 520 -7.68 -5.89 15.28
CA ILE A 520 -7.33 -4.51 15.63
C ILE A 520 -8.50 -3.63 15.24
N ASP A 521 -9.37 -3.33 16.18
CA ASP A 521 -10.60 -2.57 15.93
C ASP A 521 -10.29 -1.14 15.49
N ASN A 522 -9.38 -0.47 16.19
CA ASN A 522 -8.99 0.88 15.84
C ASN A 522 -7.53 0.94 15.40
N TYR A 523 -7.28 0.61 14.12
CA TYR A 523 -5.93 0.65 13.53
C TYR A 523 -5.26 2.02 13.68
N LYS A 524 -5.99 3.14 13.53
CA LYS A 524 -5.40 4.48 13.61
C LYS A 524 -4.91 4.79 15.03
N ALA A 525 -5.67 4.46 16.05
CA ALA A 525 -5.31 4.67 17.44
C ALA A 525 -4.11 3.78 17.85
N THR A 526 -4.16 2.50 17.51
CA THR A 526 -3.07 1.54 17.77
C THR A 526 -1.77 1.97 17.09
N LYS A 527 -1.83 2.40 15.82
CA LYS A 527 -0.68 2.93 15.08
C LYS A 527 -0.01 4.07 15.85
N LEU A 528 -0.77 5.06 16.30
CA LEU A 528 -0.21 6.22 17.01
C LEU A 528 0.38 5.82 18.37
N ARG A 529 -0.25 4.89 19.10
CA ARG A 529 0.27 4.40 20.37
C ARG A 529 1.61 3.69 20.16
N VAL A 530 1.68 2.75 19.24
CA VAL A 530 2.90 1.99 18.95
C VAL A 530 4.02 2.91 18.45
N GLN A 531 3.73 3.90 17.63
CA GLN A 531 4.71 4.90 17.19
C GLN A 531 5.21 5.78 18.35
N ARG A 532 4.37 6.13 19.32
CA ARG A 532 4.79 6.86 20.52
C ARG A 532 5.68 5.99 21.43
N GLU A 533 5.34 4.72 21.61
CA GLU A 533 6.16 3.77 22.36
C GLU A 533 7.57 3.59 21.76
N ALA A 534 7.68 3.65 20.44
CA ALA A 534 8.97 3.56 19.75
C ALA A 534 9.90 4.75 20.02
N LEU A 535 9.38 5.89 20.51
CA LEU A 535 10.17 7.08 20.83
C LEU A 535 10.80 7.04 22.23
N VAL A 536 10.35 6.15 23.11
CA VAL A 536 10.76 6.15 24.53
C VAL A 536 11.76 5.03 24.79
N GLY A 537 12.95 5.37 25.31
CA GLY A 537 13.96 4.39 25.74
C GLY A 537 14.77 3.76 24.61
N GLY A 538 15.61 2.78 24.94
CA GLY A 538 16.47 2.05 24.01
C GLY A 538 17.81 2.72 23.72
N VAL A 539 18.60 2.08 22.87
CA VAL A 539 19.92 2.56 22.46
C VAL A 539 19.80 3.73 21.48
N PRO A 540 20.43 4.88 21.74
CA PRO A 540 20.28 6.08 20.93
C PRO A 540 20.85 5.90 19.51
N THR A 541 20.30 6.67 18.57
CA THR A 541 20.76 6.73 17.18
C THR A 541 22.21 7.23 17.10
N GLY A 542 22.97 6.70 16.14
CA GLY A 542 24.38 7.02 15.95
C GLY A 542 25.35 6.14 16.76
N SER A 543 24.87 5.35 17.71
CA SER A 543 25.72 4.42 18.49
C SER A 543 26.14 3.22 17.64
N LYS A 544 27.42 2.83 17.72
CA LYS A 544 27.94 1.60 17.13
C LYS A 544 27.69 0.46 18.13
N VAL A 545 26.93 -0.53 17.71
CA VAL A 545 26.48 -1.63 18.59
C VAL A 545 26.68 -2.99 17.95
N ARG A 546 26.74 -3.99 18.84
CA ARG A 546 26.66 -5.40 18.50
C ARG A 546 25.37 -5.95 19.09
N VAL A 547 24.49 -6.47 18.24
CA VAL A 547 23.20 -7.04 18.61
C VAL A 547 23.31 -8.55 18.56
N TYR A 548 23.08 -9.22 19.68
CA TYR A 548 23.03 -10.68 19.77
C TYR A 548 21.60 -11.15 19.53
N LEU A 549 21.45 -12.12 18.63
CA LEU A 549 20.17 -12.64 18.21
C LEU A 549 19.99 -14.08 18.71
N ARG A 550 18.76 -14.41 19.12
CA ARG A 550 18.38 -15.74 19.57
C ARG A 550 17.90 -16.58 18.38
N ASP A 551 18.23 -17.86 18.38
CA ASP A 551 17.71 -18.90 17.46
C ASP A 551 17.98 -18.64 15.96
N VAL A 552 19.01 -17.90 15.62
CA VAL A 552 19.43 -17.68 14.23
C VAL A 552 20.12 -18.96 13.71
N PRO A 553 19.74 -19.48 12.53
CA PRO A 553 20.45 -20.60 11.92
C PRO A 553 21.92 -20.28 11.66
N LYS A 554 22.84 -21.16 12.06
CA LYS A 554 24.29 -20.96 11.88
C LYS A 554 24.65 -20.68 10.42
N GLN A 555 23.93 -21.25 9.48
CA GLN A 555 24.13 -21.05 8.05
C GLN A 555 23.95 -19.59 7.60
N LEU A 556 23.07 -18.83 8.26
CA LEU A 556 22.87 -17.39 7.97
C LEU A 556 24.02 -16.52 8.48
N ALA A 557 24.67 -16.94 9.56
CA ALA A 557 25.79 -16.21 10.17
C ALA A 557 27.15 -16.63 9.59
N THR A 558 27.30 -17.89 9.15
CA THR A 558 28.55 -18.46 8.64
C THR A 558 28.44 -18.90 7.17
N GLY A 559 27.40 -18.48 6.44
CA GLY A 559 27.20 -18.80 5.02
C GLY A 559 28.46 -18.53 4.19
N PRO A 560 28.57 -19.05 2.97
CA PRO A 560 29.70 -18.80 2.11
C PRO A 560 29.72 -17.30 1.75
N TYR A 561 30.27 -16.51 2.67
CA TYR A 561 30.71 -15.18 2.33
C TYR A 561 31.96 -15.37 1.50
N ASP A 562 31.90 -15.01 0.22
CA ASP A 562 33.11 -14.85 -0.57
C ASP A 562 34.08 -13.94 0.18
N GLU A 563 35.37 -14.04 -0.08
CA GLU A 563 36.46 -13.29 0.59
C GLU A 563 36.16 -11.78 0.81
N TYR A 564 35.13 -11.25 0.18
CA TYR A 564 34.78 -9.84 0.16
C TYR A 564 33.44 -9.50 0.84
N ASN A 565 32.82 -10.42 1.57
CA ASN A 565 31.53 -10.17 2.29
C ASN A 565 30.48 -9.44 1.39
N THR A 566 30.19 -10.04 0.25
CA THR A 566 29.42 -9.41 -0.82
C THR A 566 27.94 -9.22 -0.54
N ARG A 567 27.42 -9.84 0.53
CA ARG A 567 26.00 -9.75 0.87
C ARG A 567 25.71 -8.45 1.64
N ILE A 568 24.92 -7.57 1.00
CA ILE A 568 24.38 -6.38 1.66
C ILE A 568 23.25 -6.84 2.57
N THR A 569 23.50 -6.84 3.86
CA THR A 569 22.52 -7.28 4.86
C THR A 569 22.37 -6.19 5.91
N GLY A 570 21.18 -6.09 6.44
CA GLY A 570 20.88 -5.15 7.49
C GLY A 570 19.76 -5.65 8.38
N LEU A 571 19.51 -4.90 9.44
CA LEU A 571 18.57 -5.21 10.48
C LEU A 571 17.54 -4.07 10.55
N PHE A 572 16.26 -4.44 10.60
CA PHE A 572 15.14 -3.53 10.89
C PHE A 572 14.46 -3.98 12.17
N SER A 573 14.26 -3.06 13.11
CA SER A 573 13.44 -3.34 14.29
C SER A 573 11.97 -3.28 13.90
N LEU A 574 11.19 -4.25 14.37
CA LEU A 574 9.74 -4.26 14.22
C LEU A 574 9.10 -3.39 15.33
N LEU A 575 7.99 -2.81 15.00
CA LEU A 575 7.14 -2.16 15.98
C LEU A 575 6.32 -3.22 16.72
N ARG A 576 5.80 -2.90 17.89
CA ARG A 576 4.96 -3.80 18.70
C ARG A 576 3.81 -4.34 17.84
N HIS A 577 3.55 -5.63 17.92
CA HIS A 577 2.50 -6.35 17.16
C HIS A 577 2.73 -6.50 15.65
N GLU A 578 3.80 -5.98 15.06
CA GLU A 578 4.04 -6.12 13.60
C GLU A 578 4.33 -7.56 13.14
N TYR A 579 4.61 -8.48 14.04
CA TYR A 579 4.81 -9.91 13.73
C TYR A 579 3.51 -10.72 13.78
N LYS A 580 2.42 -10.14 14.30
CA LYS A 580 1.14 -10.83 14.41
C LYS A 580 0.43 -10.86 13.06
N LYS A 581 -0.19 -12.01 12.74
CA LYS A 581 -0.96 -12.18 11.52
C LYS A 581 -2.37 -11.65 11.69
N ALA A 582 -2.82 -10.85 10.74
CA ALA A 582 -4.15 -10.25 10.69
C ALA A 582 -4.68 -10.24 9.25
N VAL A 583 -5.94 -9.89 9.08
CA VAL A 583 -6.49 -9.55 7.76
C VAL A 583 -6.00 -8.16 7.39
N VAL A 584 -5.15 -8.07 6.38
CA VAL A 584 -4.48 -6.83 5.95
C VAL A 584 -4.97 -6.40 4.58
N ASN A 585 -5.13 -5.11 4.41
CA ASN A 585 -5.61 -4.48 3.19
C ASN A 585 -4.53 -3.57 2.61
N TYR A 586 -4.26 -3.75 1.33
CA TYR A 586 -3.33 -2.93 0.57
C TYR A 586 -4.05 -2.28 -0.61
N SER A 587 -3.67 -1.09 -0.99
CA SER A 587 -4.05 -0.56 -2.30
C SER A 587 -3.18 -1.19 -3.37
N ILE A 588 -3.74 -1.37 -4.54
CA ILE A 588 -3.00 -1.78 -5.74
C ILE A 588 -3.55 -1.03 -6.94
N THR A 589 -2.63 -0.40 -7.66
CA THR A 589 -2.90 0.24 -8.95
C THR A 589 -1.97 -0.40 -9.97
N LEU A 590 -2.53 -0.91 -11.06
CA LEU A 590 -1.74 -1.52 -12.13
C LEU A 590 -0.80 -0.46 -12.73
N SER A 591 0.45 -0.83 -12.99
CA SER A 591 1.39 0.03 -13.70
C SER A 591 0.94 0.21 -15.15
N ASN A 592 1.10 1.41 -15.69
CA ASN A 592 0.81 1.68 -17.09
C ASN A 592 1.74 0.94 -18.04
N ASP A 593 2.92 0.58 -17.56
CA ASP A 593 3.98 -0.09 -18.33
C ASP A 593 3.89 -1.62 -18.26
N TYR A 594 2.88 -2.14 -17.57
CA TYR A 594 2.68 -3.59 -17.50
C TYR A 594 1.99 -4.08 -18.79
N GLU A 595 2.74 -4.79 -19.63
CA GLU A 595 2.26 -5.37 -20.90
C GLU A 595 1.90 -6.87 -20.77
N GLY A 596 2.04 -7.43 -19.59
CA GLY A 596 1.80 -8.84 -19.32
C GLY A 596 0.31 -9.25 -19.38
N PRO A 597 0.01 -10.54 -19.24
CA PRO A 597 -1.37 -11.04 -19.25
C PRO A 597 -2.18 -10.47 -18.06
N PRO A 598 -3.50 -10.29 -18.21
CA PRO A 598 -4.37 -9.75 -17.16
C PRO A 598 -4.18 -10.49 -15.83
N ILE A 599 -3.96 -9.74 -14.76
CA ILE A 599 -3.76 -10.28 -13.42
C ILE A 599 -5.10 -10.66 -12.82
N LYS A 600 -5.24 -11.92 -12.45
CA LYS A 600 -6.44 -12.46 -11.80
C LYS A 600 -6.30 -12.39 -10.28
N SER A 601 -7.43 -12.24 -9.61
CA SER A 601 -7.50 -12.44 -8.15
C SER A 601 -7.09 -13.87 -7.81
N LYS A 602 -6.23 -14.03 -6.81
CA LYS A 602 -5.54 -15.25 -6.38
C LYS A 602 -4.37 -15.69 -7.26
N ASP A 603 -3.97 -14.92 -8.26
CA ASP A 603 -2.69 -15.17 -8.91
C ASP A 603 -1.55 -14.98 -7.90
N THR A 604 -0.51 -15.78 -8.06
CA THR A 604 0.66 -15.69 -7.19
C THR A 604 1.48 -14.46 -7.56
N LEU A 605 1.59 -13.54 -6.61
CA LEU A 605 2.37 -12.30 -6.72
C LEU A 605 3.38 -12.23 -5.58
N ILE A 606 4.42 -11.46 -5.76
CA ILE A 606 5.36 -11.11 -4.71
C ILE A 606 5.04 -9.69 -4.25
N LEU A 607 4.77 -9.56 -2.97
CA LEU A 607 4.47 -8.30 -2.30
C LEU A 607 5.71 -7.82 -1.56
N GLN A 608 6.19 -6.62 -1.88
CA GLN A 608 7.21 -5.93 -1.11
C GLN A 608 6.56 -4.77 -0.36
N CYS A 609 6.62 -4.77 0.96
CA CYS A 609 6.12 -3.71 1.82
C CYS A 609 7.23 -3.27 2.78
N GLY A 610 7.83 -2.12 2.51
CA GLY A 610 8.99 -1.63 3.25
C GLY A 610 10.17 -2.60 3.20
N SER A 611 10.60 -3.11 4.36
CA SER A 611 11.72 -4.06 4.45
C SER A 611 11.35 -5.49 4.06
N ARG A 612 10.08 -5.87 4.14
CA ARG A 612 9.60 -7.25 4.04
C ARG A 612 9.11 -7.61 2.66
N ARG A 613 9.19 -8.91 2.33
CA ARG A 613 8.69 -9.50 1.10
C ARG A 613 7.91 -10.77 1.39
N TRP A 614 6.79 -10.91 0.72
CA TRP A 614 5.93 -12.10 0.84
C TRP A 614 5.47 -12.58 -0.53
N LYS A 615 5.33 -13.89 -0.64
CA LYS A 615 4.62 -14.53 -1.73
C LYS A 615 3.15 -14.60 -1.36
N VAL A 616 2.28 -14.01 -2.17
CA VAL A 616 0.88 -13.79 -1.82
C VAL A 616 -0.08 -14.14 -2.95
N GLN A 617 -1.31 -14.48 -2.58
CA GLN A 617 -2.42 -14.70 -3.50
C GLN A 617 -3.58 -13.76 -3.12
N PRO A 618 -3.51 -12.48 -3.49
CA PRO A 618 -4.43 -11.47 -2.99
C PRO A 618 -5.85 -11.64 -3.55
N LEU A 619 -6.84 -11.26 -2.75
CA LEU A 619 -8.20 -11.04 -3.22
C LEU A 619 -8.39 -9.59 -3.60
N PHE A 620 -8.72 -9.32 -4.85
CA PHE A 620 -9.03 -7.96 -5.29
C PHE A 620 -10.48 -7.62 -5.01
N SER A 621 -10.69 -6.43 -4.51
CA SER A 621 -12.02 -5.90 -4.24
C SER A 621 -12.10 -4.41 -4.55
N GLN A 622 -13.31 -3.92 -4.75
CA GLN A 622 -13.58 -2.52 -5.01
C GLN A 622 -13.07 -1.64 -3.86
N GLY A 623 -12.38 -0.55 -4.19
CA GLY A 623 -11.99 0.48 -3.25
C GLY A 623 -13.16 1.30 -2.72
N GLY A 624 -12.89 2.14 -1.73
CA GLY A 624 -13.88 3.02 -1.10
C GLY A 624 -14.54 2.41 0.14
N ALA A 625 -15.17 3.25 0.96
CA ALA A 625 -15.92 2.84 2.13
C ALA A 625 -17.37 2.51 1.75
N THR A 626 -17.92 1.46 2.31
CA THR A 626 -19.33 1.09 2.19
C THR A 626 -19.97 1.09 3.59
N LYS A 627 -21.24 1.49 3.69
CA LYS A 627 -21.95 1.56 4.97
C LYS A 627 -22.05 0.20 5.70
N ASN A 628 -22.06 -0.89 4.94
CA ASN A 628 -22.20 -2.26 5.43
C ASN A 628 -20.89 -3.07 5.39
N ASN A 629 -19.74 -2.43 5.18
CA ASN A 629 -18.42 -3.05 5.01
C ASN A 629 -18.37 -4.24 4.02
N VAL A 630 -19.31 -4.26 3.05
CA VAL A 630 -19.37 -5.29 2.00
C VAL A 630 -18.83 -4.70 0.70
N HIS A 631 -17.80 -5.34 0.17
CA HIS A 631 -17.08 -4.89 -1.02
C HIS A 631 -17.19 -5.92 -2.14
N LYS A 632 -17.40 -5.43 -3.37
CA LYS A 632 -17.46 -6.30 -4.53
C LYS A 632 -16.10 -6.92 -4.81
N TYR A 633 -16.06 -8.24 -4.96
CA TYR A 633 -14.90 -8.98 -5.47
C TYR A 633 -14.64 -8.63 -6.93
N GLU A 634 -13.40 -8.36 -7.28
CA GLU A 634 -12.96 -8.13 -8.67
C GLU A 634 -12.11 -9.32 -9.14
N LYS A 635 -12.48 -9.92 -10.27
CA LYS A 635 -11.79 -11.08 -10.82
C LYS A 635 -10.45 -10.70 -11.44
N PHE A 636 -10.39 -9.53 -12.09
CA PHE A 636 -9.21 -9.00 -12.77
C PHE A 636 -8.85 -7.64 -12.23
N LEU A 637 -7.56 -7.33 -12.21
CA LEU A 637 -7.05 -6.00 -11.96
C LEU A 637 -7.21 -5.16 -13.23
N GLN A 638 -7.89 -4.03 -13.13
CA GLN A 638 -8.15 -3.14 -14.26
C GLN A 638 -7.13 -2.01 -14.32
N PRO A 639 -6.60 -1.65 -15.52
CA PRO A 639 -5.71 -0.51 -15.68
C PRO A 639 -6.38 0.80 -15.25
N GLY A 640 -5.60 1.73 -14.70
CA GLY A 640 -6.07 3.07 -14.31
C GLY A 640 -7.02 3.11 -13.12
N ARG A 641 -7.32 1.96 -12.48
CA ARG A 641 -8.22 1.89 -11.32
C ARG A 641 -7.52 1.29 -10.12
N THR A 642 -7.59 1.99 -8.99
CA THR A 642 -7.08 1.48 -7.72
C THR A 642 -8.06 0.50 -7.10
N CYS A 643 -7.60 -0.72 -6.85
CA CYS A 643 -8.32 -1.77 -6.16
C CYS A 643 -7.74 -1.99 -4.76
N VAL A 644 -8.47 -2.71 -3.92
CA VAL A 644 -7.97 -3.15 -2.62
C VAL A 644 -7.64 -4.63 -2.70
N ALA A 645 -6.38 -4.95 -2.39
CA ALA A 645 -5.88 -6.30 -2.27
C ALA A 645 -5.91 -6.73 -0.80
N THR A 646 -6.70 -7.75 -0.48
CA THR A 646 -6.84 -8.28 0.88
C THR A 646 -6.17 -9.64 0.98
N LEU A 647 -5.41 -9.84 2.05
CA LEU A 647 -4.71 -11.10 2.36
C LEU A 647 -4.57 -11.28 3.87
N ILE A 648 -4.21 -12.48 4.30
CA ILE A 648 -3.81 -12.75 5.69
C ILE A 648 -2.28 -12.62 5.74
N GLY A 649 -1.80 -11.66 6.50
CA GLY A 649 -0.37 -11.38 6.61
C GLY A 649 -0.04 -10.61 7.87
N GLU A 650 1.24 -10.30 8.02
CA GLU A 650 1.73 -9.56 9.17
C GLU A 650 1.28 -8.09 9.13
N VAL A 651 0.97 -7.58 10.30
CA VAL A 651 0.55 -6.19 10.48
C VAL A 651 1.71 -5.24 10.17
N VAL A 652 1.41 -4.11 9.56
CA VAL A 652 2.37 -3.02 9.31
C VAL A 652 1.80 -1.72 9.83
N PHE A 653 2.56 -0.99 10.66
CA PHE A 653 2.15 0.33 11.15
C PHE A 653 2.88 1.44 10.40
N GLY A 654 2.16 2.18 9.60
CA GLY A 654 2.69 3.30 8.85
C GLY A 654 2.09 3.40 7.44
N ASN A 655 2.36 4.50 6.77
CA ASN A 655 2.10 4.65 5.35
C ASN A 655 3.31 4.10 4.60
N VAL A 656 3.34 2.79 4.43
CA VAL A 656 4.46 2.10 3.79
C VAL A 656 4.11 1.89 2.32
N PRO A 657 4.98 2.32 1.40
CA PRO A 657 4.78 2.04 -0.02
C PRO A 657 4.89 0.54 -0.28
N VAL A 658 4.13 0.09 -1.25
CA VAL A 658 4.01 -1.32 -1.59
C VAL A 658 4.28 -1.51 -3.08
N LEU A 659 5.11 -2.48 -3.40
CA LEU A 659 5.42 -2.90 -4.75
C LEU A 659 4.88 -4.31 -4.97
N TRP A 660 4.23 -4.50 -6.11
CA TRP A 660 3.66 -5.78 -6.52
C TRP A 660 4.44 -6.32 -7.70
N TRP A 661 5.01 -7.51 -7.54
CA TRP A 661 5.83 -8.15 -8.55
C TRP A 661 5.21 -9.46 -9.02
N LYS A 662 5.39 -9.77 -10.28
CA LYS A 662 5.11 -11.08 -10.86
C LYS A 662 6.41 -11.76 -11.21
N GLN A 663 6.55 -13.00 -10.79
CA GLN A 663 7.71 -13.80 -11.15
C GLN A 663 7.42 -14.55 -12.45
N HIS A 664 8.28 -14.34 -13.44
CA HIS A 664 8.26 -15.11 -14.66
C HIS A 664 8.86 -16.50 -14.47
N PRO A 665 8.56 -17.47 -15.35
CA PRO A 665 9.20 -18.78 -15.32
C PRO A 665 10.72 -18.72 -15.45
N SER A 666 11.24 -17.65 -16.05
CA SER A 666 12.69 -17.36 -16.15
C SER A 666 13.33 -16.93 -14.83
N GLY A 667 12.54 -16.75 -13.77
CA GLY A 667 13.01 -16.21 -12.48
C GLY A 667 13.04 -14.69 -12.38
N ASN A 668 12.90 -13.97 -13.47
CA ASN A 668 12.89 -12.50 -13.48
C ASN A 668 11.60 -11.97 -12.84
N LEU A 669 11.72 -10.82 -12.17
CA LEU A 669 10.60 -10.11 -11.54
C LEU A 669 10.19 -8.94 -12.44
N GLU A 670 8.89 -8.88 -12.73
CA GLU A 670 8.26 -7.77 -13.44
C GLU A 670 7.37 -6.96 -12.49
N LEU A 671 7.45 -5.63 -12.55
CA LEU A 671 6.61 -4.75 -11.76
C LEU A 671 5.19 -4.73 -12.32
N VAL A 672 4.26 -5.30 -11.57
CA VAL A 672 2.83 -5.33 -11.93
C VAL A 672 2.13 -4.04 -11.55
N GLY A 673 2.40 -3.55 -10.35
CA GLY A 673 1.70 -2.40 -9.83
C GLY A 673 2.29 -1.87 -8.54
N THR A 674 1.75 -0.76 -8.12
CA THR A 674 2.19 -0.02 -6.95
C THR A 674 1.02 0.30 -6.04
N GLY A 675 1.30 0.58 -4.79
CA GLY A 675 0.28 0.90 -3.83
C GLY A 675 0.81 1.27 -2.45
N SER A 676 -0.04 1.17 -1.46
CA SER A 676 0.29 1.45 -0.06
C SER A 676 -0.46 0.51 0.88
N PHE A 677 0.08 0.33 2.07
CA PHE A 677 -0.66 -0.32 3.15
C PHE A 677 -1.81 0.60 3.59
N LEU A 678 -3.03 0.05 3.71
CA LEU A 678 -4.21 0.80 4.10
C LEU A 678 -4.53 0.62 5.59
N ASN A 679 -5.00 -0.56 5.95
CA ASN A 679 -5.43 -0.90 7.30
C ASN A 679 -5.47 -2.41 7.52
N THR A 680 -5.73 -2.78 8.77
CA THR A 680 -6.17 -4.12 9.16
C THR A 680 -7.67 -4.06 9.39
N ASP A 681 -8.43 -4.97 8.80
CA ASP A 681 -9.87 -5.02 8.95
C ASP A 681 -10.35 -6.46 8.84
N HIS A 682 -10.71 -7.05 9.98
CA HIS A 682 -11.22 -8.42 10.07
C HIS A 682 -12.67 -8.53 9.59
N GLU A 683 -13.44 -7.46 9.73
CA GLU A 683 -14.86 -7.42 9.39
C GLU A 683 -15.12 -7.17 7.91
N ARG A 684 -14.10 -6.74 7.16
CA ARG A 684 -14.23 -6.51 5.73
C ARG A 684 -14.74 -7.75 4.99
N VAL A 685 -15.91 -7.65 4.38
CA VAL A 685 -16.53 -8.72 3.61
C VAL A 685 -16.23 -8.52 2.13
N ILE A 686 -15.56 -9.49 1.52
CA ILE A 686 -15.36 -9.51 0.07
C ILE A 686 -16.39 -10.46 -0.52
N ALA A 687 -17.41 -9.88 -1.16
CA ALA A 687 -18.52 -10.63 -1.73
C ALA A 687 -18.33 -10.84 -3.25
N LYS A 688 -18.16 -12.11 -3.63
CA LYS A 688 -18.13 -12.51 -5.04
C LYS A 688 -19.55 -12.57 -5.56
N ARG A 689 -19.85 -11.74 -6.57
CA ARG A 689 -21.13 -11.76 -7.27
C ARG A 689 -21.09 -12.82 -8.36
N ARG A 690 -22.23 -13.52 -8.53
CA ARG A 690 -22.52 -14.30 -9.71
C ARG A 690 -23.89 -13.90 -10.23
N ILE A 691 -23.98 -13.70 -11.52
CA ILE A 691 -25.18 -13.30 -12.21
C ILE A 691 -25.66 -14.49 -13.02
N LEU A 692 -26.82 -15.04 -12.63
CA LEU A 692 -27.47 -16.07 -13.39
C LEU A 692 -28.41 -15.38 -14.39
N THR A 693 -28.23 -15.65 -15.67
CA THR A 693 -28.98 -15.01 -16.75
C THR A 693 -30.05 -15.90 -17.32
N GLY A 694 -31.16 -15.31 -17.76
CA GLY A 694 -32.26 -16.00 -18.43
C GLY A 694 -32.89 -15.11 -19.49
N HIS A 695 -33.54 -15.76 -20.46
CA HIS A 695 -34.16 -15.07 -21.60
C HIS A 695 -35.69 -15.05 -21.53
N PRO A 696 -36.34 -13.94 -21.85
CA PRO A 696 -37.79 -13.87 -21.95
C PRO A 696 -38.27 -14.70 -23.15
N TYR A 697 -39.15 -15.68 -22.91
CA TYR A 697 -39.75 -16.51 -23.95
C TYR A 697 -41.09 -15.97 -24.42
N LYS A 698 -41.98 -15.63 -23.47
CA LYS A 698 -43.31 -15.09 -23.75
C LYS A 698 -43.60 -13.94 -22.82
N ILE A 699 -43.96 -12.79 -23.36
CA ILE A 699 -44.25 -11.58 -22.61
C ILE A 699 -45.74 -11.25 -22.74
N HIS A 700 -46.43 -11.21 -21.60
CA HIS A 700 -47.82 -10.76 -21.52
C HIS A 700 -47.94 -9.67 -20.46
N LYS A 701 -48.01 -8.40 -20.89
CA LYS A 701 -48.06 -7.22 -19.99
C LYS A 701 -46.85 -7.23 -19.03
N LYS A 702 -47.13 -7.40 -17.75
CA LYS A 702 -46.11 -7.46 -16.67
C LYS A 702 -45.63 -8.89 -16.34
N VAL A 703 -46.28 -9.89 -16.91
CA VAL A 703 -45.94 -11.30 -16.68
C VAL A 703 -45.09 -11.82 -17.83
N VAL A 704 -43.95 -12.42 -17.49
CA VAL A 704 -43.00 -12.93 -18.47
C VAL A 704 -42.67 -14.38 -18.16
N THR A 705 -42.70 -15.24 -19.16
CA THR A 705 -42.17 -16.60 -19.09
C THR A 705 -40.68 -16.56 -19.42
N VAL A 706 -39.85 -17.07 -18.51
CA VAL A 706 -38.39 -17.08 -18.62
C VAL A 706 -37.90 -18.48 -18.94
N ARG A 707 -36.85 -18.58 -19.77
CA ARG A 707 -36.16 -19.82 -20.13
C ARG A 707 -34.65 -19.69 -19.98
N TYR A 708 -33.97 -20.84 -19.92
CA TYR A 708 -32.50 -20.97 -19.87
C TYR A 708 -31.83 -20.41 -18.61
N MET A 709 -32.58 -20.07 -17.58
CA MET A 709 -32.04 -19.68 -16.28
C MET A 709 -31.88 -20.88 -15.36
N PHE A 710 -32.90 -21.74 -15.32
CA PHE A 710 -32.93 -22.99 -14.59
C PHE A 710 -33.33 -24.11 -15.53
N PHE A 711 -32.98 -25.34 -15.20
CA PHE A 711 -33.32 -26.54 -15.97
C PHE A 711 -34.25 -27.50 -15.23
N ASN A 712 -34.40 -27.30 -13.89
CA ASN A 712 -35.24 -28.13 -13.03
C ASN A 712 -36.34 -27.31 -12.35
N ALA A 713 -37.51 -27.87 -12.16
CA ALA A 713 -38.63 -27.23 -11.45
C ALA A 713 -38.34 -27.00 -9.97
N GLU A 714 -37.59 -27.90 -9.35
CA GLU A 714 -37.16 -27.77 -7.95
C GLU A 714 -36.26 -26.58 -7.71
N ASP A 715 -35.34 -26.29 -8.64
CA ASP A 715 -34.45 -25.12 -8.57
C ASP A 715 -35.24 -23.82 -8.63
N VAL A 716 -36.25 -23.74 -9.52
CA VAL A 716 -37.15 -22.57 -9.58
C VAL A 716 -37.87 -22.33 -8.26
N SER A 717 -38.30 -23.41 -7.61
CA SER A 717 -38.98 -23.31 -6.29
C SER A 717 -38.02 -22.86 -5.19
N TRP A 718 -36.77 -23.34 -5.24
CA TRP A 718 -35.72 -22.96 -4.28
C TRP A 718 -35.37 -21.49 -4.33
N PHE A 719 -35.20 -20.95 -5.55
CA PHE A 719 -34.82 -19.56 -5.77
C PHE A 719 -36.00 -18.59 -5.88
N LYS A 720 -37.23 -19.03 -5.61
CA LYS A 720 -38.46 -18.24 -5.76
C LYS A 720 -38.48 -16.94 -4.95
N ALA A 721 -37.86 -16.92 -3.78
CA ALA A 721 -37.85 -15.76 -2.89
C ALA A 721 -36.92 -14.63 -3.35
N LEU A 722 -36.01 -14.90 -4.30
CA LEU A 722 -35.03 -13.92 -4.72
C LEU A 722 -35.61 -12.89 -5.71
N PRO A 723 -35.17 -11.64 -5.62
CA PRO A 723 -35.55 -10.62 -6.60
C PRO A 723 -34.89 -10.89 -7.95
N LEU A 724 -35.65 -10.73 -9.01
CA LEU A 724 -35.18 -10.71 -10.40
C LEU A 724 -34.88 -9.27 -10.81
N HIS A 725 -33.83 -9.10 -11.57
CA HIS A 725 -33.47 -7.81 -12.14
C HIS A 725 -33.26 -7.96 -13.64
N THR A 726 -33.40 -6.85 -14.37
CA THR A 726 -33.06 -6.83 -15.80
C THR A 726 -31.88 -5.89 -16.03
N LYS A 727 -31.13 -6.12 -17.12
CA LYS A 727 -30.02 -5.21 -17.51
C LYS A 727 -30.47 -3.78 -17.71
N ARG A 728 -31.78 -3.55 -17.96
CA ARG A 728 -32.38 -2.22 -18.12
C ARG A 728 -33.05 -1.66 -16.85
N GLY A 729 -32.75 -2.22 -15.69
CA GLY A 729 -33.19 -1.67 -14.39
C GLY A 729 -34.61 -1.99 -13.98
N ARG A 730 -35.26 -3.02 -14.55
CA ARG A 730 -36.55 -3.51 -14.08
C ARG A 730 -36.37 -4.53 -12.97
N SER A 731 -37.28 -4.55 -12.01
CA SER A 731 -37.31 -5.52 -10.91
C SER A 731 -38.58 -6.38 -10.95
N GLY A 732 -38.45 -7.61 -10.48
CA GLY A 732 -39.56 -8.56 -10.46
C GLY A 732 -39.29 -9.74 -9.54
N PHE A 733 -40.27 -10.67 -9.47
CA PHE A 733 -40.20 -11.87 -8.68
C PHE A 733 -40.75 -13.07 -9.44
N ILE A 734 -40.27 -14.26 -9.11
CA ILE A 734 -40.77 -15.52 -9.62
C ILE A 734 -42.19 -15.74 -9.10
N LYS A 735 -43.14 -15.95 -9.98
CA LYS A 735 -44.53 -16.22 -9.63
C LYS A 735 -44.79 -17.70 -9.45
N GLU A 736 -44.54 -18.48 -10.50
CA GLU A 736 -44.79 -19.91 -10.53
C GLU A 736 -43.86 -20.64 -11.48
N SER A 737 -43.51 -21.89 -11.15
CA SER A 737 -42.81 -22.80 -12.05
C SER A 737 -43.78 -23.43 -13.05
N LEU A 738 -43.35 -23.62 -14.28
CA LEU A 738 -44.17 -24.30 -15.33
C LEU A 738 -43.92 -25.79 -15.39
N GLY A 739 -43.13 -26.34 -14.51
CA GLY A 739 -42.94 -27.77 -14.28
C GLY A 739 -42.07 -28.51 -15.27
N THR A 740 -41.80 -27.98 -16.46
CA THR A 740 -40.98 -28.63 -17.48
C THR A 740 -39.75 -27.82 -17.80
N HIS A 741 -38.60 -28.45 -17.88
CA HIS A 741 -37.35 -27.84 -18.33
C HIS A 741 -36.98 -26.52 -17.65
N GLY A 742 -37.43 -26.31 -16.38
CA GLY A 742 -37.08 -25.14 -15.61
C GLY A 742 -37.69 -23.79 -16.08
N TYR A 743 -38.69 -23.84 -16.95
CA TYR A 743 -39.43 -22.64 -17.32
C TYR A 743 -40.28 -22.13 -16.17
N PHE A 744 -40.30 -20.80 -16.00
CA PHE A 744 -41.10 -20.18 -14.96
C PHE A 744 -41.73 -18.87 -15.41
N LYS A 745 -42.80 -18.49 -14.75
CA LYS A 745 -43.41 -17.18 -14.91
C LYS A 745 -42.88 -16.22 -13.83
N ALA A 746 -42.50 -15.04 -14.27
CA ALA A 746 -42.11 -13.93 -13.40
C ALA A 746 -42.99 -12.73 -13.59
N THR A 747 -43.20 -11.96 -12.54
CA THR A 747 -43.95 -10.69 -12.58
C THR A 747 -42.99 -9.55 -12.36
N PHE A 748 -43.04 -8.55 -13.23
CA PHE A 748 -42.17 -7.37 -13.19
C PHE A 748 -42.99 -6.08 -12.91
N ASP A 749 -42.30 -5.05 -12.48
CA ASP A 749 -42.85 -3.72 -12.21
C ASP A 749 -43.45 -3.06 -13.46
N ALA A 750 -42.84 -3.30 -14.65
CA ALA A 750 -43.33 -2.78 -15.92
C ALA A 750 -43.18 -3.82 -17.04
N LYS A 751 -43.64 -3.48 -18.26
CA LYS A 751 -43.52 -4.31 -19.47
C LYS A 751 -42.04 -4.40 -19.86
N LEU A 752 -41.55 -5.64 -20.10
CA LEU A 752 -40.21 -5.92 -20.58
C LEU A 752 -40.06 -5.79 -22.09
N ASN A 753 -38.87 -5.46 -22.53
CA ASN A 753 -38.49 -5.56 -23.94
C ASN A 753 -38.06 -7.03 -24.22
N PRO A 754 -38.41 -7.59 -25.39
CA PRO A 754 -37.99 -8.95 -25.78
C PRO A 754 -36.48 -9.16 -25.84
N GLN A 755 -35.71 -8.11 -26.03
CA GLN A 755 -34.23 -8.16 -26.05
C GLN A 755 -33.59 -7.99 -24.66
N ASP A 756 -34.38 -7.83 -23.60
CA ASP A 756 -33.86 -7.64 -22.27
C ASP A 756 -33.49 -8.98 -21.65
N THR A 757 -32.39 -9.00 -20.87
CA THR A 757 -31.93 -10.20 -20.17
C THR A 757 -32.36 -10.14 -18.72
N ILE A 758 -32.94 -11.22 -18.22
CA ILE A 758 -33.37 -11.35 -16.83
C ILE A 758 -32.24 -11.94 -16.01
N CYS A 759 -31.93 -11.33 -14.89
CA CYS A 759 -30.78 -11.65 -14.06
C CYS A 759 -31.19 -11.93 -12.62
N VAL A 760 -30.53 -12.90 -11.98
CA VAL A 760 -30.54 -13.12 -10.54
C VAL A 760 -29.16 -12.84 -10.01
N TYR A 761 -29.05 -11.99 -8.99
CA TYR A 761 -27.79 -11.67 -8.35
C TYR A 761 -27.60 -12.53 -7.11
N LEU A 762 -26.51 -13.29 -7.10
CA LEU A 762 -26.13 -14.16 -6.02
C LEU A 762 -24.75 -13.79 -5.51
N TYR A 763 -24.56 -13.84 -4.21
CA TYR A 763 -23.33 -13.40 -3.53
C TYR A 763 -22.80 -14.44 -2.58
N LYS A 764 -21.46 -14.59 -2.53
CA LYS A 764 -20.80 -15.38 -1.49
C LYS A 764 -19.58 -14.64 -0.96
N ARG A 765 -19.29 -14.81 0.33
CA ARG A 765 -18.06 -14.31 0.93
C ARG A 765 -16.85 -15.09 0.43
N CYS A 766 -15.79 -14.38 0.07
CA CYS A 766 -14.48 -14.95 -0.22
C CYS A 766 -13.54 -14.65 0.94
N PHE A 767 -12.81 -15.66 1.38
CA PHE A 767 -11.79 -15.53 2.43
C PHE A 767 -10.42 -15.40 1.79
N PRO A 768 -9.55 -14.49 2.30
CA PRO A 768 -8.20 -14.33 1.82
C PRO A 768 -7.31 -15.52 2.19
N SER A 769 -6.25 -15.72 1.42
CA SER A 769 -5.20 -16.70 1.70
C SER A 769 -4.09 -16.10 2.56
N GLU A 770 -3.35 -16.96 3.23
CA GLU A 770 -2.19 -16.59 4.05
C GLU A 770 -1.00 -16.25 3.14
N ALA A 771 -0.24 -15.23 3.54
CA ALA A 771 1.02 -14.84 2.91
C ALA A 771 2.15 -15.75 3.37
N GLU A 772 3.03 -16.13 2.46
CA GLU A 772 4.24 -16.90 2.73
C GLU A 772 5.47 -15.97 2.65
N GLU A 773 6.45 -16.15 3.50
CA GLU A 773 7.69 -15.40 3.40
C GLU A 773 8.39 -15.70 2.07
N PHE A 774 8.90 -14.67 1.43
CA PHE A 774 9.67 -14.79 0.19
C PHE A 774 11.16 -14.73 0.52
N HIS A 775 11.86 -15.81 0.22
CA HIS A 775 13.32 -15.89 0.33
C HIS A 775 13.94 -15.88 -1.07
N LEU A 776 15.02 -15.12 -1.24
CA LEU A 776 15.85 -15.18 -2.44
C LEU A 776 16.52 -16.57 -2.51
N GLN A 777 16.19 -17.32 -3.55
CA GLN A 777 16.88 -18.58 -3.88
C GLN A 777 18.18 -18.32 -4.59
#